data_ce2200cf718750a4b378f2556201a987
#
_entry.id   ce2200cf718750a4b378f2556201a987
#
_cell.length_a   1.000
_cell.length_b   1.000
_cell.length_c   1.000
_cell.angle_alpha   90.00
_cell.angle_beta   90.00
_cell.angle_gamma   90.00
#
_symmetry.space_group_name_H-M   'P 1'
#
loop_
_entity.id
_entity.type
_entity.pdbx_description
1 polymer ?
#
loop_
_entity_poly.entity_id
_entity_poly.type
_entity_poly.pdbx_seq_one_letter_code
_entity_poly.pdbx_strand_id
1 'polypeptide(L)'
;MIRSAAFVMLLVSASPVALVGQVPDTTRADTGVVKLETIEVVGSIAPTAGPRIGSGIPARISTVTGEQIDAWEPRLLADALATEPGISLYDDLGSAYKLNLSTRGFNVGPVVGLPPGVSVFLDGVRQNEPDAAEVNFDLLPMEHVRRVELLSGAGSLLGSNSLGGAINLITRRGAGPLQGDLELAGGSYGSASAEGTLSGVTAGRTDYYLGGGYEREDGWRKATGAHNYNGFLNLGRRGERRGISVQAFGAASRAETAGSLPESIFDSLPSTNFTTGDFEDLNLLQGTVSGYAPVGPGRGTFTAYARRSHAERFNVNQAPDDNVRSLTTNGTLGANADWRWSRGLGRGEFSLRTGVDASANRVHIQLFTEDPVNTAERTLTTDVKSPSWDVAGYVLGDYRLGRVTLSGGFRYDYIRVPFEDQLDPAADTTNSFSRLSPRGGVSVELGPGASAYASVGQSFRAPAILELACADETAACPLPFALGDDPPLDPVVSTTLETGVQLVRGPAIITASVYRTAVRDDISFIQSENAVFEGFFANIGDTRREGVELGVQVLPREEVSLYANYAFTRATYRDAAEIFSIRTEEDFAGAPLSGPNAVAPGDRMPLVPEHQVKAGGLVRLQEGVDLGLDLRYTGRQWLRGDEANETPPLGGYFSAGVRAGITRGDWELSTIVTNVFNSHAATFGTFNENRRTGALERFLTPLGARTVKLVVSRSFGGG
;
A
#
# COMPACT_ATOMS: atom_id res chain seq x y z
N MET A 1 -20.19 -22.29 -15.80
CA MET A 1 -21.15 -21.55 -16.64
C MET A 1 -20.76 -20.09 -16.60
N ILE A 2 -20.14 -19.64 -17.68
CA ILE A 2 -19.63 -18.28 -17.83
C ILE A 2 -20.83 -17.32 -17.86
N ARG A 3 -21.01 -16.51 -16.83
CA ARG A 3 -21.90 -15.34 -16.89
C ARG A 3 -21.04 -14.13 -17.23
N SER A 4 -20.98 -13.83 -18.53
CA SER A 4 -20.41 -12.60 -19.06
C SER A 4 -21.11 -11.39 -18.45
N ALA A 5 -20.40 -10.58 -17.69
CA ALA A 5 -20.81 -9.23 -17.35
C ALA A 5 -20.61 -8.36 -18.60
N ALA A 6 -21.69 -8.01 -19.25
CA ALA A 6 -21.67 -7.11 -20.40
C ALA A 6 -21.41 -5.67 -19.91
N PHE A 7 -20.23 -5.19 -20.17
CA PHE A 7 -19.88 -3.77 -20.03
C PHE A 7 -20.54 -3.00 -21.18
N VAL A 8 -21.57 -2.20 -20.87
CA VAL A 8 -22.25 -1.34 -21.86
C VAL A 8 -21.34 -0.13 -22.14
N MET A 9 -20.66 -0.18 -23.27
CA MET A 9 -19.91 0.94 -23.83
C MET A 9 -20.94 1.89 -24.51
N LEU A 10 -21.26 2.99 -23.87
CA LEU A 10 -22.07 4.06 -24.47
C LEU A 10 -21.19 4.86 -25.46
N LEU A 11 -21.29 4.54 -26.74
CA LEU A 11 -20.74 5.34 -27.83
C LEU A 11 -21.57 6.62 -28.00
N VAL A 12 -21.08 7.74 -27.51
CA VAL A 12 -21.63 9.06 -27.81
C VAL A 12 -21.02 9.54 -29.13
N SER A 13 -21.80 9.56 -30.18
CA SER A 13 -21.43 10.17 -31.48
C SER A 13 -21.42 11.68 -31.35
N ALA A 14 -20.25 12.31 -31.30
CA ALA A 14 -20.08 13.75 -31.32
C ALA A 14 -19.81 14.22 -32.76
N SER A 15 -20.67 15.05 -33.29
CA SER A 15 -20.47 15.78 -34.54
C SER A 15 -19.47 16.94 -34.31
N PRO A 16 -18.55 17.24 -35.26
CA PRO A 16 -17.58 18.32 -35.09
C PRO A 16 -18.22 19.70 -35.30
N VAL A 17 -18.19 20.52 -34.26
CA VAL A 17 -18.46 21.96 -34.38
C VAL A 17 -17.14 22.68 -34.53
N ALA A 18 -16.93 23.35 -35.68
CA ALA A 18 -15.77 24.16 -35.94
C ALA A 18 -15.81 25.45 -35.08
N LEU A 19 -14.78 25.69 -34.28
CA LEU A 19 -14.55 26.94 -33.56
C LEU A 19 -13.35 27.66 -34.12
N VAL A 20 -13.61 28.88 -34.59
CA VAL A 20 -12.63 29.83 -35.09
C VAL A 20 -11.80 30.38 -33.92
N GLY A 21 -10.47 30.32 -34.05
CA GLY A 21 -9.54 30.80 -33.07
C GLY A 21 -9.35 32.29 -33.04
N GLN A 22 -9.10 32.84 -31.87
CA GLN A 22 -8.43 34.13 -31.67
C GLN A 22 -7.09 33.86 -30.94
N VAL A 23 -6.01 34.35 -31.58
CA VAL A 23 -4.63 34.28 -31.08
C VAL A 23 -4.43 35.36 -30.01
N PRO A 24 -3.89 35.08 -28.83
CA PRO A 24 -3.32 36.11 -27.97
C PRO A 24 -1.79 36.20 -28.11
N ASP A 25 -1.35 37.42 -28.11
CA ASP A 25 -0.03 37.96 -28.26
C ASP A 25 0.99 37.42 -27.21
N THR A 26 2.10 36.91 -27.71
CA THR A 26 3.22 36.43 -26.89
C THR A 26 4.32 37.46 -26.82
N THR A 27 4.43 38.22 -25.72
CA THR A 27 5.71 38.83 -25.32
C THR A 27 5.69 39.15 -23.82
N ARG A 28 6.31 38.27 -23.01
CA ARG A 28 7.15 38.65 -21.86
C ARG A 28 7.79 37.36 -21.28
N ALA A 29 9.09 37.28 -21.48
CA ALA A 29 9.93 36.33 -20.73
C ALA A 29 9.91 36.78 -19.26
N ASP A 30 9.38 35.94 -18.38
CA ASP A 30 9.46 36.12 -16.95
C ASP A 30 10.35 35.02 -16.37
N THR A 31 11.38 35.47 -15.69
CA THR A 31 12.44 34.65 -15.08
C THR A 31 11.86 33.68 -14.06
N GLY A 32 12.06 32.40 -14.31
CA GLY A 32 11.51 31.24 -13.63
C GLY A 32 11.62 31.22 -12.10
N VAL A 33 10.54 31.56 -11.47
CA VAL A 33 10.14 30.94 -10.22
C VAL A 33 9.10 29.91 -10.60
N VAL A 34 9.43 28.63 -10.51
CA VAL A 34 8.46 27.54 -10.62
C VAL A 34 7.39 27.79 -9.56
N LYS A 35 6.29 28.43 -9.92
CA LYS A 35 5.09 28.49 -9.11
C LYS A 35 4.53 27.07 -9.09
N LEU A 36 4.91 26.32 -8.06
CA LEU A 36 4.19 25.10 -7.72
C LEU A 36 2.70 25.46 -7.58
N GLU A 37 1.87 24.91 -8.42
CA GLU A 37 0.42 25.09 -8.36
C GLU A 37 -0.07 24.89 -6.93
N THR A 38 -0.93 25.78 -6.46
CA THR A 38 -1.58 25.63 -5.15
C THR A 38 -2.48 24.41 -5.22
N ILE A 39 -2.01 23.29 -4.67
CA ILE A 39 -2.74 22.03 -4.70
C ILE A 39 -3.91 22.14 -3.74
N GLU A 40 -5.11 22.09 -4.27
CA GLU A 40 -6.33 21.97 -3.49
C GLU A 40 -6.43 20.57 -2.92
N VAL A 41 -6.33 20.51 -1.61
CA VAL A 41 -6.26 19.28 -0.84
C VAL A 41 -7.65 18.83 -0.44
N VAL A 42 -8.30 18.06 -1.29
CA VAL A 42 -9.41 17.21 -0.87
C VAL A 42 -8.79 15.82 -0.63
N GLY A 43 -8.76 15.38 0.63
CA GLY A 43 -8.26 14.06 1.00
C GLY A 43 -6.74 13.88 1.14
N SER A 44 -5.92 14.91 0.93
CA SER A 44 -4.46 14.80 1.07
C SER A 44 -4.01 14.78 2.53
N ILE A 45 -3.06 13.91 2.86
CA ILE A 45 -2.40 13.84 4.17
C ILE A 45 -1.52 15.08 4.38
N ALA A 46 -0.87 15.57 3.31
CA ALA A 46 0.00 16.73 3.34
C ALA A 46 -0.70 17.99 2.80
N PRO A 47 -0.67 19.10 3.50
CA PRO A 47 -1.28 20.35 3.05
C PRO A 47 -0.52 21.05 1.91
N THR A 48 0.65 20.57 1.48
CA THR A 48 1.47 21.22 0.45
C THR A 48 2.19 20.19 -0.42
N ALA A 49 2.32 20.46 -1.71
CA ALA A 49 3.09 19.63 -2.64
C ALA A 49 4.60 19.76 -2.41
N GLY A 50 5.28 18.64 -2.48
CA GLY A 50 6.74 18.50 -2.39
C GLY A 50 7.21 17.83 -1.10
N PRO A 51 8.46 17.33 -1.07
CA PRO A 51 9.05 16.73 0.13
C PRO A 51 9.35 17.80 1.17
N ARG A 52 8.30 18.33 1.79
CA ARG A 52 8.42 19.30 2.88
C ARG A 52 7.92 18.66 4.15
N ILE A 53 8.63 18.92 5.25
CA ILE A 53 8.06 18.81 6.59
C ILE A 53 6.83 19.71 6.56
N GLY A 54 5.65 19.10 6.49
CA GLY A 54 4.41 19.85 6.34
C GLY A 54 4.27 20.83 7.49
N SER A 55 4.09 22.11 7.18
CA SER A 55 3.73 23.09 8.19
C SER A 55 2.44 22.61 8.86
N GLY A 56 2.51 22.19 10.13
CA GLY A 56 1.37 21.69 10.90
C GLY A 56 1.37 20.19 11.21
N ILE A 57 2.18 19.36 10.55
CA ILE A 57 2.38 17.95 10.95
C ILE A 57 3.88 17.73 11.10
N PRO A 58 4.44 17.72 12.32
CA PRO A 58 5.82 17.40 12.55
C PRO A 58 6.02 15.88 12.36
N ALA A 59 6.22 15.47 11.12
CA ALA A 59 6.44 14.09 10.71
C ALA A 59 7.16 14.07 9.36
N ARG A 60 7.79 12.95 9.04
CA ARG A 60 8.34 12.74 7.72
C ARG A 60 7.22 12.39 6.74
N ILE A 61 7.16 13.14 5.65
CA ILE A 61 6.28 12.86 4.52
C ILE A 61 7.14 12.71 3.27
N SER A 62 7.06 11.57 2.60
CA SER A 62 7.63 11.32 1.29
C SER A 62 6.55 11.44 0.22
N THR A 63 6.94 11.89 -0.97
CA THR A 63 6.00 12.03 -2.10
C THR A 63 6.63 11.50 -3.36
N VAL A 64 6.01 10.49 -3.96
CA VAL A 64 6.31 10.06 -5.34
C VAL A 64 5.46 10.92 -6.27
N THR A 65 6.11 11.66 -7.15
CA THR A 65 5.44 12.61 -8.06
C THR A 65 4.87 11.91 -9.28
N GLY A 66 3.91 12.55 -9.98
CA GLY A 66 3.37 12.05 -11.24
C GLY A 66 4.47 11.85 -12.29
N GLU A 67 5.45 12.74 -12.36
CA GLU A 67 6.60 12.62 -13.27
C GLU A 67 7.43 11.33 -13.01
N GLN A 68 7.60 10.94 -11.74
CA GLN A 68 8.27 9.69 -11.39
C GLN A 68 7.40 8.49 -11.75
N ILE A 69 6.08 8.58 -11.52
CA ILE A 69 5.12 7.54 -11.90
C ILE A 69 5.12 7.37 -13.42
N ASP A 70 4.99 8.45 -14.19
CA ASP A 70 4.98 8.42 -15.65
C ASP A 70 6.31 7.91 -16.23
N ALA A 71 7.44 8.24 -15.61
CA ALA A 71 8.75 7.80 -16.07
C ALA A 71 9.00 6.30 -15.86
N TRP A 72 8.59 5.74 -14.75
CA TRP A 72 8.89 4.33 -14.40
C TRP A 72 7.73 3.37 -14.63
N GLU A 73 6.52 3.89 -14.90
CA GLU A 73 5.32 3.12 -15.19
C GLU A 73 5.12 1.94 -14.19
N PRO A 74 5.03 2.27 -12.87
CA PRO A 74 4.88 1.24 -11.85
C PRO A 74 3.54 0.54 -12.02
N ARG A 75 3.56 -0.79 -12.03
CA ARG A 75 2.35 -1.61 -12.13
C ARG A 75 1.53 -1.52 -10.83
N LEU A 76 2.20 -1.61 -9.70
CA LEU A 76 1.60 -1.65 -8.37
C LEU A 76 2.04 -0.46 -7.52
N LEU A 77 1.26 -0.16 -6.49
CA LEU A 77 1.67 0.79 -5.43
C LEU A 77 3.03 0.41 -4.82
N ALA A 78 3.28 -0.90 -4.65
CA ALA A 78 4.54 -1.41 -4.15
C ALA A 78 5.73 -0.98 -5.03
N ASP A 79 5.60 -1.07 -6.35
CA ASP A 79 6.63 -0.65 -7.31
C ASP A 79 6.87 0.88 -7.23
N ALA A 80 5.80 1.67 -7.15
CA ALA A 80 5.88 3.13 -7.06
C ALA A 80 6.65 3.59 -5.81
N LEU A 81 6.52 2.87 -4.70
CA LEU A 81 7.19 3.17 -3.44
C LEU A 81 8.55 2.49 -3.27
N ALA A 82 8.94 1.63 -4.19
CA ALA A 82 10.14 0.82 -4.10
C ALA A 82 11.43 1.63 -3.94
N THR A 83 11.46 2.89 -4.38
CA THR A 83 12.60 3.80 -4.27
C THR A 83 12.64 4.57 -2.95
N GLU A 84 11.53 4.61 -2.19
CA GLU A 84 11.42 5.36 -0.95
C GLU A 84 12.24 4.71 0.19
N PRO A 85 12.88 5.49 1.07
CA PRO A 85 13.64 4.93 2.19
C PRO A 85 12.73 4.24 3.20
N GLY A 86 13.22 3.14 3.77
CA GLY A 86 12.49 2.34 4.77
C GLY A 86 11.37 1.45 4.18
N ILE A 87 11.18 1.45 2.86
CA ILE A 87 10.27 0.55 2.17
C ILE A 87 11.00 -0.72 1.74
N SER A 88 10.48 -1.87 2.08
CA SER A 88 10.90 -3.18 1.54
C SER A 88 9.72 -3.86 0.83
N LEU A 89 10.05 -4.60 -0.21
CA LEU A 89 9.10 -5.43 -0.95
C LEU A 89 9.48 -6.88 -0.80
N TYR A 90 8.48 -7.74 -0.70
CA TYR A 90 8.67 -9.18 -0.69
C TYR A 90 7.46 -9.87 -1.33
N ASP A 91 7.70 -11.06 -1.84
CA ASP A 91 6.70 -11.86 -2.55
C ASP A 91 6.58 -13.22 -1.86
N ASP A 92 5.48 -13.50 -1.22
CA ASP A 92 5.20 -14.80 -0.58
C ASP A 92 4.26 -15.67 -1.41
N LEU A 93 3.50 -15.08 -2.33
CA LEU A 93 2.58 -15.81 -3.22
C LEU A 93 3.21 -16.21 -4.56
N GLY A 94 4.42 -15.72 -4.86
CA GLY A 94 5.12 -16.05 -6.11
C GLY A 94 4.45 -15.45 -7.36
N SER A 95 3.85 -14.26 -7.23
CA SER A 95 3.20 -13.53 -8.31
C SER A 95 3.59 -12.06 -8.32
N ALA A 96 3.99 -11.54 -9.47
CA ALA A 96 4.35 -10.14 -9.63
C ALA A 96 3.18 -9.16 -9.35
N TYR A 97 1.94 -9.65 -9.29
CA TYR A 97 0.74 -8.87 -8.96
C TYR A 97 0.39 -8.90 -7.47
N LYS A 98 1.07 -9.72 -6.67
CA LYS A 98 0.75 -9.97 -5.26
C LYS A 98 1.90 -9.63 -4.31
N LEU A 99 2.65 -8.58 -4.63
CA LEU A 99 3.74 -8.11 -3.79
C LEU A 99 3.22 -7.50 -2.48
N ASN A 100 3.89 -7.82 -1.39
CA ASN A 100 3.73 -7.13 -0.13
C ASN A 100 4.74 -5.99 0.02
N LEU A 101 4.36 -4.99 0.81
CA LEU A 101 5.18 -3.85 1.17
C LEU A 101 5.32 -3.80 2.69
N SER A 102 6.53 -3.53 3.17
CA SER A 102 6.77 -3.20 4.57
C SER A 102 7.41 -1.83 4.68
N THR A 103 6.94 -1.03 5.64
CA THR A 103 7.56 0.24 6.02
C THR A 103 7.91 0.21 7.50
N ARG A 104 9.19 0.44 7.83
CA ARG A 104 9.69 0.40 9.22
C ARG A 104 9.33 -0.91 9.97
N GLY A 105 9.14 -2.02 9.26
CA GLY A 105 8.70 -3.31 9.82
C GLY A 105 7.20 -3.42 10.10
N PHE A 106 6.37 -2.56 9.52
CA PHE A 106 4.92 -2.70 9.47
C PHE A 106 4.48 -3.09 8.06
N ASN A 107 3.68 -4.13 7.95
CA ASN A 107 3.27 -4.71 6.68
C ASN A 107 2.01 -4.04 6.13
N VAL A 108 1.88 -4.07 4.81
CA VAL A 108 0.66 -3.81 4.05
C VAL A 108 0.76 -4.53 2.71
N GLY A 109 -0.31 -5.16 2.28
CA GLY A 109 -0.33 -5.88 1.00
C GLY A 109 -1.54 -6.78 0.87
N PRO A 110 -1.58 -7.57 -0.21
CA PRO A 110 -2.72 -8.43 -0.54
C PRO A 110 -2.79 -9.71 0.28
N VAL A 111 -1.72 -10.08 0.98
CA VAL A 111 -1.68 -11.36 1.68
C VAL A 111 -2.47 -11.29 2.96
N VAL A 112 -3.49 -12.13 3.02
CA VAL A 112 -4.31 -12.34 4.20
C VAL A 112 -3.49 -13.09 5.26
N GLY A 113 -3.68 -12.75 6.55
CA GLY A 113 -2.96 -13.40 7.66
C GLY A 113 -1.61 -12.77 8.03
N LEU A 114 -1.20 -11.71 7.34
CA LEU A 114 -0.11 -10.85 7.78
C LEU A 114 -0.71 -9.64 8.51
N PRO A 115 -0.50 -9.48 9.82
CA PRO A 115 -1.07 -8.36 10.55
C PRO A 115 -0.67 -7.02 9.93
N PRO A 116 -1.61 -6.26 9.36
CA PRO A 116 -1.29 -5.01 8.69
C PRO A 116 -1.07 -3.88 9.71
N GLY A 117 -0.20 -2.94 9.39
CA GLY A 117 0.10 -1.80 10.27
C GLY A 117 0.10 -0.46 9.54
N VAL A 118 -0.34 -0.42 8.28
CA VAL A 118 -0.34 0.77 7.44
C VAL A 118 -1.71 0.94 6.77
N SER A 119 -2.27 2.12 6.86
CA SER A 119 -3.50 2.48 6.15
C SER A 119 -3.21 2.99 4.76
N VAL A 120 -3.99 2.55 3.76
CA VAL A 120 -3.92 3.04 2.38
C VAL A 120 -5.21 3.75 2.02
N PHE A 121 -5.08 4.91 1.38
CA PHE A 121 -6.20 5.75 0.96
C PHE A 121 -6.10 6.07 -0.53
N LEU A 122 -7.24 6.15 -1.21
CA LEU A 122 -7.41 6.71 -2.54
C LEU A 122 -8.29 7.96 -2.42
N ASP A 123 -7.71 9.15 -2.62
CA ASP A 123 -8.38 10.45 -2.40
C ASP A 123 -9.11 10.55 -1.04
N GLY A 124 -8.51 9.98 0.01
CA GLY A 124 -9.07 9.98 1.36
C GLY A 124 -10.09 8.88 1.66
N VAL A 125 -10.38 7.97 0.71
CA VAL A 125 -11.18 6.77 0.93
C VAL A 125 -10.25 5.60 1.27
N ARG A 126 -10.47 4.96 2.41
CA ARG A 126 -9.67 3.80 2.86
C ARG A 126 -9.80 2.63 1.88
N GLN A 127 -8.67 2.03 1.56
CA GLN A 127 -8.57 0.89 0.65
C GLN A 127 -8.29 -0.45 1.35
N ASN A 128 -7.93 -0.41 2.64
CA ASN A 128 -7.83 -1.63 3.44
C ASN A 128 -9.21 -2.30 3.52
N GLU A 129 -9.26 -3.61 3.24
CA GLU A 129 -10.50 -4.39 3.29
C GLU A 129 -10.97 -4.55 4.74
N PRO A 130 -12.29 -4.53 5.00
CA PRO A 130 -12.80 -4.59 6.36
C PRO A 130 -12.74 -5.98 7.00
N ASP A 131 -12.55 -7.06 6.24
CA ASP A 131 -12.46 -8.44 6.73
C ASP A 131 -11.11 -8.76 7.36
N ALA A 132 -10.00 -8.53 6.65
CA ALA A 132 -8.65 -8.87 7.11
C ALA A 132 -7.67 -7.69 7.05
N ALA A 133 -8.16 -6.49 6.74
CA ALA A 133 -7.41 -5.25 6.62
C ALA A 133 -6.27 -5.26 5.56
N GLU A 134 -6.24 -6.27 4.69
CA GLU A 134 -5.33 -6.34 3.54
C GLU A 134 -5.63 -5.24 2.51
N VAL A 135 -4.69 -4.99 1.61
CA VAL A 135 -4.83 -4.06 0.49
C VAL A 135 -4.44 -4.75 -0.81
N ASN A 136 -5.39 -4.93 -1.69
CA ASN A 136 -5.20 -5.53 -2.99
C ASN A 136 -4.61 -4.49 -3.96
N PHE A 137 -3.28 -4.43 -4.08
CA PHE A 137 -2.58 -3.41 -4.88
C PHE A 137 -2.89 -3.50 -6.37
N ASP A 138 -3.21 -4.68 -6.87
CA ASP A 138 -3.63 -4.94 -8.24
C ASP A 138 -5.03 -4.41 -8.58
N LEU A 139 -5.80 -3.99 -7.57
CA LEU A 139 -7.06 -3.26 -7.77
C LEU A 139 -6.90 -1.74 -7.70
N LEU A 140 -5.70 -1.20 -7.36
CA LEU A 140 -5.49 0.25 -7.29
C LEU A 140 -5.15 0.82 -8.67
N PRO A 141 -5.76 1.95 -9.07
CA PRO A 141 -5.61 2.50 -10.42
C PRO A 141 -4.32 3.32 -10.57
N MET A 142 -3.15 2.69 -10.55
CA MET A 142 -1.85 3.38 -10.52
C MET A 142 -1.64 4.33 -11.70
N GLU A 143 -2.11 4.00 -12.88
CA GLU A 143 -2.07 4.81 -14.11
C GLU A 143 -2.91 6.09 -14.00
N HIS A 144 -3.89 6.12 -13.11
CA HIS A 144 -4.73 7.30 -12.86
C HIS A 144 -4.27 8.09 -11.63
N VAL A 145 -3.15 7.71 -11.02
CA VAL A 145 -2.57 8.39 -9.86
C VAL A 145 -1.66 9.54 -10.33
N ARG A 146 -1.86 10.72 -9.75
CA ARG A 146 -1.03 11.90 -9.95
C ARG A 146 0.18 11.93 -9.02
N ARG A 147 0.02 11.42 -7.79
CA ARG A 147 1.09 11.31 -6.80
C ARG A 147 0.72 10.37 -5.68
N VAL A 148 1.73 9.81 -5.06
CA VAL A 148 1.59 9.01 -3.83
C VAL A 148 2.26 9.75 -2.68
N GLU A 149 1.55 9.91 -1.57
CA GLU A 149 2.04 10.50 -0.33
C GLU A 149 2.22 9.42 0.72
N LEU A 150 3.40 9.32 1.31
CA LEU A 150 3.72 8.39 2.40
C LEU A 150 3.99 9.20 3.66
N LEU A 151 3.13 9.05 4.67
CA LEU A 151 3.35 9.52 6.03
C LEU A 151 3.94 8.37 6.84
N SER A 152 5.18 8.51 7.29
CA SER A 152 5.83 7.53 8.16
C SER A 152 5.58 7.86 9.64
N GLY A 153 5.53 6.81 10.49
CA GLY A 153 5.32 6.95 11.93
C GLY A 153 3.85 6.91 12.34
N ALA A 154 3.54 7.28 13.59
CA ALA A 154 2.19 7.18 14.13
C ALA A 154 1.18 8.04 13.34
N GLY A 155 0.34 7.39 12.58
CA GLY A 155 -0.73 8.00 11.80
C GLY A 155 -1.99 8.33 12.61
N SER A 156 -1.84 8.77 13.86
CA SER A 156 -2.93 8.92 14.83
C SER A 156 -4.18 9.66 14.34
N LEU A 157 -4.04 10.59 13.41
CA LEU A 157 -5.17 11.33 12.84
C LEU A 157 -5.85 10.61 11.67
N LEU A 158 -5.25 9.53 11.17
CA LEU A 158 -5.70 8.81 9.98
C LEU A 158 -6.55 7.58 10.31
N GLY A 159 -6.85 7.40 11.61
CA GLY A 159 -7.70 6.33 12.12
C GLY A 159 -6.96 5.05 12.48
N SER A 160 -7.73 4.00 12.78
CA SER A 160 -7.22 2.67 13.10
C SER A 160 -6.34 2.12 11.99
N ASN A 161 -5.47 1.15 12.32
CA ASN A 161 -4.56 0.48 11.40
C ASN A 161 -3.46 1.38 10.78
N SER A 162 -3.08 2.48 11.47
CA SER A 162 -2.00 3.37 11.05
C SER A 162 -0.84 3.35 12.04
N LEU A 163 -0.41 2.13 12.47
CA LEU A 163 0.66 1.93 13.46
C LEU A 163 2.01 2.43 12.95
N GLY A 164 2.36 2.07 11.71
CA GLY A 164 3.61 2.43 11.03
C GLY A 164 3.48 3.62 10.10
N GLY A 165 2.26 4.09 9.83
CA GLY A 165 2.01 5.21 8.95
C GLY A 165 0.79 5.05 8.05
N ALA A 166 0.76 5.86 7.00
CA ALA A 166 -0.29 5.77 5.99
C ALA A 166 0.22 6.19 4.61
N ILE A 167 -0.41 5.64 3.58
CA ILE A 167 -0.17 5.94 2.18
C ILE A 167 -1.43 6.54 1.59
N ASN A 168 -1.33 7.64 0.86
CA ASN A 168 -2.45 8.26 0.19
C ASN A 168 -2.15 8.47 -1.30
N LEU A 169 -2.98 7.86 -2.14
CA LEU A 169 -2.94 8.02 -3.58
C LEU A 169 -3.86 9.17 -3.96
N ILE A 170 -3.32 10.15 -4.67
CA ILE A 170 -4.06 11.29 -5.21
C ILE A 170 -4.24 11.09 -6.70
N THR A 171 -5.48 11.05 -7.15
CA THR A 171 -5.80 10.75 -8.54
C THR A 171 -5.65 11.97 -9.46
N ARG A 172 -5.57 11.70 -10.77
CA ARG A 172 -5.57 12.71 -11.84
C ARG A 172 -6.95 13.33 -11.99
N ARG A 173 -6.97 14.55 -12.49
CA ARG A 173 -8.18 15.31 -12.81
C ARG A 173 -7.98 16.12 -14.08
N GLY A 174 -9.06 16.51 -14.70
CA GLY A 174 -9.00 17.35 -15.89
C GLY A 174 -8.40 18.73 -15.59
N ALA A 175 -7.57 19.20 -16.51
CA ALA A 175 -6.97 20.53 -16.49
C ALA A 175 -6.77 21.03 -17.92
N GLY A 176 -6.93 22.36 -18.15
CA GLY A 176 -6.69 22.94 -19.47
C GLY A 176 -7.67 22.49 -20.57
N PRO A 177 -7.26 22.60 -21.84
CA PRO A 177 -8.03 22.13 -22.99
C PRO A 177 -8.13 20.60 -23.03
N LEU A 178 -8.92 20.07 -23.97
CA LEU A 178 -9.03 18.63 -24.20
C LEU A 178 -7.66 18.01 -24.47
N GLN A 179 -7.32 17.00 -23.70
CA GLN A 179 -6.11 16.17 -23.82
C GLN A 179 -6.50 14.70 -23.76
N GLY A 180 -5.76 13.88 -24.47
CA GLY A 180 -5.91 12.45 -24.42
C GLY A 180 -4.56 11.76 -24.62
N ASP A 181 -4.39 10.60 -24.00
CA ASP A 181 -3.21 9.76 -24.11
C ASP A 181 -3.66 8.36 -24.45
N LEU A 182 -2.90 7.69 -25.31
CA LEU A 182 -3.04 6.28 -25.63
C LEU A 182 -1.67 5.62 -25.47
N GLU A 183 -1.62 4.57 -24.69
CA GLU A 183 -0.42 3.80 -24.41
C GLU A 183 -0.63 2.33 -24.77
N LEU A 184 0.35 1.73 -25.42
CA LEU A 184 0.42 0.31 -25.71
C LEU A 184 1.80 -0.20 -25.27
N ALA A 185 1.82 -1.29 -24.54
CA ALA A 185 3.06 -1.92 -24.16
C ALA A 185 3.05 -3.43 -24.42
N GLY A 186 4.25 -3.98 -24.56
CA GLY A 186 4.48 -5.41 -24.65
C GLY A 186 5.86 -5.76 -24.11
N GLY A 187 6.04 -7.00 -23.68
CA GLY A 187 7.31 -7.35 -23.03
C GLY A 187 7.52 -8.84 -22.80
N SER A 188 8.47 -9.11 -21.92
CA SER A 188 8.83 -10.46 -21.49
C SER A 188 7.62 -11.20 -20.91
N TYR A 189 7.65 -12.52 -21.00
CA TYR A 189 6.65 -13.42 -20.40
C TYR A 189 5.22 -13.16 -20.85
N GLY A 190 5.03 -12.81 -22.13
CA GLY A 190 3.72 -12.56 -22.71
C GLY A 190 3.02 -11.30 -22.17
N SER A 191 3.76 -10.40 -21.52
CA SER A 191 3.15 -9.18 -20.99
C SER A 191 2.66 -8.29 -22.13
N ALA A 192 1.46 -7.74 -21.99
CA ALA A 192 0.87 -6.77 -22.88
C ALA A 192 -0.10 -5.87 -22.11
N SER A 193 -0.06 -4.57 -22.39
CA SER A 193 -1.00 -3.62 -21.82
C SER A 193 -1.51 -2.62 -22.86
N ALA A 194 -2.72 -2.10 -22.63
CA ALA A 194 -3.31 -1.04 -23.40
C ALA A 194 -4.05 -0.10 -22.41
N GLU A 195 -3.74 1.18 -22.48
CA GLU A 195 -4.32 2.21 -21.64
C GLU A 195 -4.76 3.40 -22.48
N GLY A 196 -5.87 4.03 -22.08
CA GLY A 196 -6.34 5.27 -22.72
C GLY A 196 -6.88 6.25 -21.69
N THR A 197 -6.53 7.53 -21.83
CA THR A 197 -7.05 8.61 -21.00
C THR A 197 -7.61 9.76 -21.83
N LEU A 198 -8.59 10.46 -21.25
CA LEU A 198 -9.19 11.66 -21.82
C LEU A 198 -9.48 12.66 -20.70
N SER A 199 -8.99 13.87 -20.82
CA SER A 199 -9.15 14.89 -19.79
C SER A 199 -9.33 16.29 -20.36
N GLY A 200 -9.85 17.20 -19.54
CA GLY A 200 -10.00 18.60 -19.93
C GLY A 200 -10.94 19.38 -19.04
N VAL A 201 -11.19 20.62 -19.42
CA VAL A 201 -12.15 21.52 -18.76
C VAL A 201 -13.13 22.06 -19.81
N THR A 202 -14.42 21.88 -19.56
CA THR A 202 -15.48 22.40 -20.44
C THR A 202 -15.59 23.93 -20.33
N ALA A 203 -16.23 24.57 -21.31
CA ALA A 203 -16.56 26.01 -21.25
C ALA A 203 -17.39 26.37 -19.99
N GLY A 204 -18.15 25.43 -19.43
CA GLY A 204 -18.91 25.56 -18.18
C GLY A 204 -18.06 25.42 -16.93
N ARG A 205 -16.71 25.34 -17.01
CA ARG A 205 -15.75 25.14 -15.93
C ARG A 205 -15.92 23.80 -15.18
N THR A 206 -16.45 22.79 -15.84
CA THR A 206 -16.45 21.44 -15.34
C THR A 206 -15.20 20.75 -15.84
N ASP A 207 -14.35 20.33 -14.92
CA ASP A 207 -13.20 19.49 -15.22
C ASP A 207 -13.65 18.02 -15.31
N TYR A 208 -13.04 17.28 -16.21
CA TYR A 208 -13.30 15.86 -16.40
C TYR A 208 -12.00 15.11 -16.68
N TYR A 209 -11.92 13.91 -16.14
CA TYR A 209 -10.89 12.92 -16.42
C TYR A 209 -11.55 11.57 -16.54
N LEU A 210 -11.30 10.87 -17.63
CA LEU A 210 -11.77 9.50 -17.91
C LEU A 210 -10.54 8.70 -18.31
N GLY A 211 -10.41 7.50 -17.79
CA GLY A 211 -9.35 6.59 -18.15
C GLY A 211 -9.76 5.14 -17.98
N GLY A 212 -9.03 4.25 -18.61
CA GLY A 212 -9.20 2.82 -18.45
C GLY A 212 -8.07 2.05 -19.11
N GLY A 213 -7.81 0.87 -18.58
CA GLY A 213 -6.71 0.04 -18.98
C GLY A 213 -7.02 -1.45 -18.92
N TYR A 214 -6.22 -2.18 -19.65
CA TYR A 214 -6.13 -3.63 -19.63
C TYR A 214 -4.66 -4.04 -19.60
N GLU A 215 -4.31 -4.95 -18.72
CA GLU A 215 -2.99 -5.55 -18.64
C GLU A 215 -3.10 -7.07 -18.50
N ARG A 216 -2.14 -7.78 -19.10
CA ARG A 216 -1.99 -9.23 -18.93
C ARG A 216 -0.52 -9.61 -18.93
N GLU A 217 -0.19 -10.76 -18.31
CA GLU A 217 1.08 -11.46 -18.49
C GLU A 217 0.88 -12.97 -18.29
N ASP A 218 1.77 -13.77 -18.88
CA ASP A 218 1.75 -15.23 -18.68
C ASP A 218 2.56 -15.62 -17.42
N GLY A 219 3.34 -14.66 -16.86
CA GLY A 219 4.23 -14.85 -15.71
C GLY A 219 5.57 -15.53 -16.06
N TRP A 220 6.61 -15.23 -15.28
CA TRP A 220 7.92 -15.84 -15.48
C TRP A 220 8.06 -17.22 -14.84
N ARG A 221 7.23 -17.53 -13.82
CA ARG A 221 7.07 -18.88 -13.28
C ARG A 221 5.94 -19.59 -14.02
N LYS A 222 5.95 -20.90 -14.01
CA LYS A 222 4.91 -21.70 -14.67
C LYS A 222 3.56 -21.50 -14.01
N ALA A 223 2.49 -21.34 -14.81
CA ALA A 223 1.13 -21.12 -14.33
C ALA A 223 1.06 -20.01 -13.27
N THR A 224 1.55 -18.82 -13.63
CA THR A 224 1.42 -17.58 -12.84
C THR A 224 0.89 -16.45 -13.71
N GLY A 225 0.02 -16.79 -14.66
CA GLY A 225 -0.63 -15.81 -15.51
C GLY A 225 -1.52 -14.87 -14.72
N ALA A 226 -1.58 -13.62 -15.15
CA ALA A 226 -2.43 -12.61 -14.55
C ALA A 226 -3.05 -11.69 -15.60
N HIS A 227 -4.20 -11.14 -15.30
CA HIS A 227 -4.82 -10.08 -16.07
C HIS A 227 -5.58 -9.11 -15.18
N ASN A 228 -5.56 -7.86 -15.57
CA ASN A 228 -6.17 -6.76 -14.84
C ASN A 228 -6.96 -5.86 -15.79
N TYR A 229 -8.12 -5.37 -15.32
CA TYR A 229 -8.96 -4.40 -16.00
C TYR A 229 -9.27 -3.28 -15.02
N ASN A 230 -9.25 -2.05 -15.49
CA ASN A 230 -9.68 -0.93 -14.69
C ASN A 230 -10.41 0.13 -15.50
N GLY A 231 -11.18 0.96 -14.82
CA GLY A 231 -11.84 2.13 -15.38
C GLY A 231 -12.05 3.18 -14.32
N PHE A 232 -11.74 4.43 -14.66
CA PHE A 232 -11.76 5.55 -13.75
C PHE A 232 -12.46 6.77 -14.38
N LEU A 233 -13.30 7.43 -13.60
CA LEU A 233 -13.99 8.68 -13.97
C LEU A 233 -13.85 9.68 -12.81
N ASN A 234 -13.47 10.92 -13.14
CA ASN A 234 -13.49 12.04 -12.21
C ASN A 234 -14.14 13.25 -12.89
N LEU A 235 -15.25 13.71 -12.37
CA LEU A 235 -15.95 14.90 -12.80
C LEU A 235 -15.97 15.92 -11.67
N GLY A 236 -15.57 17.17 -11.93
CA GLY A 236 -15.53 18.19 -10.91
C GLY A 236 -15.94 19.55 -11.41
N ARG A 237 -16.47 20.34 -10.49
CA ARG A 237 -16.63 21.80 -10.68
C ARG A 237 -15.95 22.48 -9.50
N ARG A 238 -14.73 22.93 -9.74
CA ARG A 238 -13.84 23.43 -8.69
C ARG A 238 -13.56 24.92 -8.90
N GLY A 239 -13.79 25.68 -7.87
CA GLY A 239 -13.47 27.12 -7.81
C GLY A 239 -12.62 27.42 -6.60
N GLU A 240 -12.14 28.66 -6.45
CA GLU A 240 -11.27 29.05 -5.34
C GLU A 240 -11.90 28.84 -3.96
N ARG A 241 -13.19 29.13 -3.80
CA ARG A 241 -13.87 29.10 -2.51
C ARG A 241 -14.69 27.83 -2.28
N ARG A 242 -15.25 27.24 -3.33
CA ARG A 242 -16.10 26.06 -3.26
C ARG A 242 -15.87 25.12 -4.44
N GLY A 243 -16.06 23.85 -4.23
CA GLY A 243 -16.00 22.86 -5.28
C GLY A 243 -16.71 21.58 -4.87
N ILE A 244 -17.07 20.81 -5.88
CA ILE A 244 -17.62 19.47 -5.77
C ILE A 244 -17.02 18.59 -6.85
N SER A 245 -16.79 17.33 -6.53
CA SER A 245 -16.36 16.31 -7.49
C SER A 245 -17.07 14.99 -7.23
N VAL A 246 -17.26 14.24 -8.31
CA VAL A 246 -17.78 12.88 -8.30
C VAL A 246 -16.75 12.00 -8.98
N GLN A 247 -16.42 10.88 -8.34
CA GLN A 247 -15.52 9.87 -8.89
C GLN A 247 -16.23 8.54 -8.95
N ALA A 248 -15.95 7.77 -9.98
CA ALA A 248 -16.31 6.36 -10.08
C ALA A 248 -15.07 5.57 -10.51
N PHE A 249 -14.84 4.46 -9.86
CA PHE A 249 -13.72 3.60 -10.11
C PHE A 249 -14.15 2.15 -10.05
N GLY A 250 -13.68 1.34 -11.00
CA GLY A 250 -13.88 -0.09 -11.02
C GLY A 250 -12.63 -0.81 -11.48
N ALA A 251 -12.31 -1.93 -10.86
CA ALA A 251 -11.21 -2.80 -11.24
C ALA A 251 -11.60 -4.27 -11.10
N ALA A 252 -10.98 -5.12 -11.90
CA ALA A 252 -11.07 -6.57 -11.82
C ALA A 252 -9.68 -7.15 -12.10
N SER A 253 -9.24 -8.07 -11.26
CA SER A 253 -7.94 -8.72 -11.35
C SER A 253 -8.09 -10.22 -11.15
N ARG A 254 -7.40 -11.01 -11.96
CA ARG A 254 -7.17 -12.43 -11.70
C ARG A 254 -5.68 -12.71 -11.80
N ALA A 255 -5.11 -13.29 -10.75
CA ALA A 255 -3.71 -13.67 -10.70
C ALA A 255 -3.60 -15.12 -10.22
N GLU A 256 -2.90 -15.94 -11.01
CA GLU A 256 -2.43 -17.25 -10.57
C GLU A 256 -1.17 -17.06 -9.74
N THR A 257 -0.99 -17.89 -8.70
CA THR A 257 0.12 -17.81 -7.77
C THR A 257 0.92 -19.10 -7.77
N ALA A 258 2.18 -19.04 -7.36
CA ALA A 258 3.07 -20.20 -7.40
C ALA A 258 3.60 -20.61 -6.03
N GLY A 259 3.31 -19.81 -4.99
CA GLY A 259 3.85 -20.01 -3.65
C GLY A 259 5.39 -19.99 -3.59
N SER A 260 5.93 -20.25 -2.44
CA SER A 260 7.36 -20.43 -2.22
C SER A 260 7.84 -21.80 -2.73
N LEU A 261 9.12 -21.92 -3.01
CA LEU A 261 9.78 -23.14 -3.46
C LEU A 261 10.55 -23.80 -2.32
N PRO A 262 10.51 -25.14 -2.18
CA PRO A 262 11.46 -25.85 -1.35
C PRO A 262 12.90 -25.46 -1.67
N GLU A 263 13.73 -25.21 -0.65
CA GLU A 263 15.13 -24.81 -0.83
C GLU A 263 15.92 -25.83 -1.67
N SER A 264 15.59 -27.12 -1.54
CA SER A 264 16.20 -28.21 -2.35
C SER A 264 16.08 -28.04 -3.86
N ILE A 265 15.08 -27.28 -4.35
CA ILE A 265 14.88 -27.02 -5.78
C ILE A 265 14.99 -25.53 -6.15
N PHE A 266 15.21 -24.66 -5.20
CA PHE A 266 15.21 -23.19 -5.38
C PHE A 266 16.21 -22.74 -6.47
N ASP A 267 17.46 -23.22 -6.42
CA ASP A 267 18.49 -22.85 -7.39
C ASP A 267 18.37 -23.60 -8.72
N SER A 268 17.89 -24.84 -8.70
CA SER A 268 17.86 -25.71 -9.88
C SER A 268 16.64 -25.49 -10.75
N LEU A 269 15.50 -25.14 -10.16
CA LEU A 269 14.19 -25.04 -10.83
C LEU A 269 13.39 -23.79 -10.39
N PRO A 270 13.97 -22.58 -10.46
CA PRO A 270 13.37 -21.37 -9.89
C PRO A 270 12.04 -20.95 -10.55
N SER A 271 11.78 -21.38 -11.77
CA SER A 271 10.53 -21.09 -12.48
C SER A 271 9.40 -22.10 -12.20
N THR A 272 9.63 -23.07 -11.30
CA THR A 272 8.61 -24.06 -10.95
C THR A 272 7.48 -23.40 -10.16
N ASN A 273 6.25 -23.82 -10.45
CA ASN A 273 5.09 -23.55 -9.60
C ASN A 273 4.89 -24.77 -8.68
N PHE A 274 4.93 -24.55 -7.37
CA PHE A 274 4.79 -25.60 -6.37
C PHE A 274 3.33 -25.83 -5.97
N THR A 275 2.49 -24.81 -6.14
CA THR A 275 1.05 -24.82 -5.83
C THR A 275 0.20 -24.56 -7.10
N THR A 276 0.53 -25.30 -8.19
CA THR A 276 -0.17 -25.14 -9.47
C THR A 276 -1.68 -25.25 -9.32
N GLY A 277 -2.40 -24.21 -9.68
CA GLY A 277 -3.84 -24.13 -9.55
C GLY A 277 -4.30 -23.04 -8.57
N ASP A 278 -3.41 -22.55 -7.71
CA ASP A 278 -3.72 -21.43 -6.81
C ASP A 278 -4.03 -20.18 -7.62
N PHE A 279 -5.06 -19.46 -7.23
CA PHE A 279 -5.41 -18.18 -7.83
C PHE A 279 -6.19 -17.26 -6.90
N GLU A 280 -6.16 -15.97 -7.22
CA GLU A 280 -7.07 -14.96 -6.67
C GLU A 280 -7.81 -14.27 -7.80
N ASP A 281 -9.14 -14.17 -7.71
CA ASP A 281 -10.04 -13.43 -8.61
C ASP A 281 -10.74 -12.34 -7.79
N LEU A 282 -10.43 -11.09 -8.12
CA LEU A 282 -10.80 -9.93 -7.33
C LEU A 282 -11.58 -8.92 -8.18
N ASN A 283 -12.60 -8.32 -7.57
CA ASN A 283 -13.40 -7.28 -8.20
C ASN A 283 -13.66 -6.13 -7.22
N LEU A 284 -13.59 -4.89 -7.71
CA LEU A 284 -13.86 -3.69 -6.92
C LEU A 284 -14.70 -2.70 -7.71
N LEU A 285 -15.66 -2.10 -7.03
CA LEU A 285 -16.40 -0.92 -7.50
C LEU A 285 -16.47 0.12 -6.38
N GLN A 286 -16.09 1.37 -6.67
CA GLN A 286 -16.11 2.49 -5.73
C GLN A 286 -16.73 3.73 -6.38
N GLY A 287 -17.62 4.39 -5.67
CA GLY A 287 -18.17 5.71 -5.99
C GLY A 287 -17.88 6.69 -4.87
N THR A 288 -17.42 7.90 -5.20
CA THR A 288 -17.05 8.92 -4.22
C THR A 288 -17.59 10.28 -4.61
N VAL A 289 -18.14 11.01 -3.66
CA VAL A 289 -18.53 12.42 -3.78
C VAL A 289 -17.75 13.22 -2.77
N SER A 290 -16.99 14.21 -3.24
CA SER A 290 -16.18 15.08 -2.37
C SER A 290 -16.48 16.54 -2.64
N GLY A 291 -16.36 17.38 -1.62
CA GLY A 291 -16.57 18.80 -1.80
C GLY A 291 -15.96 19.64 -0.69
N TYR A 292 -15.89 20.95 -0.96
CA TYR A 292 -15.42 21.94 -0.02
C TYR A 292 -16.17 23.26 -0.18
N ALA A 293 -16.35 23.96 0.92
CA ALA A 293 -16.99 25.28 0.95
C ALA A 293 -16.51 26.08 2.17
N PRO A 294 -16.68 27.42 2.16
CA PRO A 294 -16.58 28.21 3.38
C PRO A 294 -17.65 27.77 4.39
N VAL A 295 -17.25 27.56 5.65
CA VAL A 295 -18.15 27.24 6.76
C VAL A 295 -17.79 28.16 7.92
N GLY A 296 -18.62 29.17 8.18
CA GLY A 296 -18.31 30.23 9.12
C GLY A 296 -16.99 30.94 8.78
N PRO A 297 -16.06 31.12 9.72
CA PRO A 297 -14.77 31.75 9.47
C PRO A 297 -13.74 30.82 8.82
N GLY A 298 -14.06 29.56 8.63
CA GLY A 298 -13.15 28.51 8.14
C GLY A 298 -13.61 27.91 6.82
N ARG A 299 -12.96 26.80 6.45
CA ARG A 299 -13.26 25.98 5.29
C ARG A 299 -13.65 24.58 5.74
N GLY A 300 -14.81 24.12 5.32
CA GLY A 300 -15.24 22.73 5.49
C GLY A 300 -14.94 21.92 4.25
N THR A 301 -14.57 20.65 4.45
CA THR A 301 -14.47 19.64 3.38
C THR A 301 -15.30 18.43 3.78
N PHE A 302 -15.80 17.70 2.80
CA PHE A 302 -16.48 16.43 3.03
C PHE A 302 -16.16 15.44 1.93
N THR A 303 -16.20 14.17 2.27
CA THR A 303 -16.16 13.04 1.33
C THR A 303 -17.18 12.02 1.78
N ALA A 304 -18.01 11.54 0.86
CA ALA A 304 -18.91 10.41 1.07
C ALA A 304 -18.65 9.37 -0.01
N TYR A 305 -18.66 8.09 0.35
CA TYR A 305 -18.32 7.03 -0.58
C TYR A 305 -19.12 5.75 -0.34
N ALA A 306 -19.26 4.98 -1.41
CA ALA A 306 -19.73 3.61 -1.38
C ALA A 306 -18.69 2.74 -2.09
N ARG A 307 -18.36 1.60 -1.49
CA ARG A 307 -17.39 0.65 -2.02
C ARG A 307 -17.92 -0.77 -1.90
N ARG A 308 -17.69 -1.59 -2.91
CA ARG A 308 -17.99 -3.02 -2.90
C ARG A 308 -16.81 -3.77 -3.51
N SER A 309 -16.31 -4.76 -2.79
CA SER A 309 -15.30 -5.70 -3.29
C SER A 309 -15.81 -7.14 -3.19
N HIS A 310 -15.27 -7.98 -4.05
CA HIS A 310 -15.47 -9.43 -4.01
C HIS A 310 -14.12 -10.09 -4.29
N ALA A 311 -13.79 -11.09 -3.51
CA ALA A 311 -12.59 -11.90 -3.64
C ALA A 311 -12.97 -13.37 -3.66
N GLU A 312 -12.51 -14.09 -4.68
CA GLU A 312 -12.47 -15.55 -4.73
C GLU A 312 -11.01 -15.97 -4.68
N ARG A 313 -10.63 -16.76 -3.65
CA ARG A 313 -9.29 -17.31 -3.51
C ARG A 313 -9.37 -18.83 -3.51
N PHE A 314 -8.50 -19.45 -4.27
CA PHE A 314 -8.42 -20.90 -4.37
C PHE A 314 -6.99 -21.36 -4.10
N ASN A 315 -6.84 -22.30 -3.18
CA ASN A 315 -5.56 -22.86 -2.75
C ASN A 315 -5.59 -24.38 -2.83
N VAL A 316 -4.60 -24.91 -3.53
CA VAL A 316 -4.44 -26.36 -3.71
C VAL A 316 -3.62 -26.96 -2.57
N ASN A 317 -4.04 -28.10 -2.06
CA ASN A 317 -3.30 -28.87 -1.05
C ASN A 317 -3.02 -28.11 0.27
N GLN A 318 -3.88 -27.21 0.66
CA GLN A 318 -3.77 -26.55 1.96
C GLN A 318 -4.16 -27.53 3.10
N ALA A 319 -5.24 -28.27 2.95
CA ALA A 319 -5.55 -29.40 3.82
C ALA A 319 -4.94 -30.69 3.25
N PRO A 320 -4.66 -31.72 4.09
CA PRO A 320 -4.01 -32.96 3.64
C PRO A 320 -4.65 -33.64 2.44
N ASP A 321 -5.96 -33.54 2.29
CA ASP A 321 -6.75 -34.24 1.30
C ASP A 321 -7.68 -33.35 0.47
N ASP A 322 -7.85 -32.08 0.82
CA ASP A 322 -8.80 -31.16 0.20
C ASP A 322 -8.15 -29.85 -0.27
N ASN A 323 -8.70 -29.27 -1.33
CA ASN A 323 -8.41 -27.87 -1.71
C ASN A 323 -9.33 -26.93 -0.92
N VAL A 324 -8.90 -25.69 -0.76
CA VAL A 324 -9.69 -24.66 -0.05
C VAL A 324 -10.08 -23.54 -1.00
N ARG A 325 -11.35 -23.19 -0.98
CA ARG A 325 -11.89 -22.02 -1.69
C ARG A 325 -12.52 -21.05 -0.71
N SER A 326 -12.06 -19.80 -0.74
CA SER A 326 -12.64 -18.69 0.02
C SER A 326 -13.39 -17.73 -0.88
N LEU A 327 -14.60 -17.35 -0.47
CA LEU A 327 -15.40 -16.29 -1.09
C LEU A 327 -15.64 -15.19 -0.07
N THR A 328 -15.09 -14.01 -0.32
CA THR A 328 -15.29 -12.84 0.54
C THR A 328 -16.03 -11.75 -0.24
N THR A 329 -17.06 -11.17 0.36
CA THR A 329 -17.75 -10.00 -0.20
C THR A 329 -17.80 -8.91 0.86
N ASN A 330 -17.23 -7.76 0.53
CA ASN A 330 -17.24 -6.57 1.36
C ASN A 330 -18.10 -5.48 0.74
N GLY A 331 -18.89 -4.80 1.56
CA GLY A 331 -19.63 -3.61 1.19
C GLY A 331 -19.42 -2.53 2.24
N THR A 332 -18.96 -1.33 1.85
CA THR A 332 -18.71 -0.21 2.74
C THR A 332 -19.47 1.02 2.30
N LEU A 333 -20.13 1.68 3.23
CA LEU A 333 -20.64 3.04 3.10
C LEU A 333 -19.91 3.91 4.12
N GLY A 334 -19.31 5.01 3.69
CA GLY A 334 -18.58 5.87 4.61
C GLY A 334 -18.67 7.34 4.25
N ALA A 335 -18.36 8.16 5.23
CA ALA A 335 -18.27 9.60 5.08
C ALA A 335 -17.23 10.17 6.06
N ASN A 336 -16.53 11.19 5.61
CA ASN A 336 -15.71 12.04 6.47
C ASN A 336 -16.01 13.51 6.22
N ALA A 337 -15.82 14.31 7.24
CA ALA A 337 -15.91 15.76 7.15
C ALA A 337 -14.86 16.40 8.03
N ASP A 338 -14.19 17.41 7.53
CA ASP A 338 -13.28 18.22 8.32
C ASP A 338 -13.53 19.72 8.15
N TRP A 339 -13.17 20.46 9.19
CA TRP A 339 -13.24 21.91 9.22
C TRP A 339 -11.90 22.47 9.64
N ARG A 340 -11.42 23.46 8.88
CA ARG A 340 -10.15 24.15 9.11
C ARG A 340 -10.40 25.63 9.28
N TRP A 341 -9.72 26.20 10.27
CA TRP A 341 -9.77 27.62 10.58
C TRP A 341 -8.41 28.09 11.06
N SER A 342 -8.01 29.27 10.65
CA SER A 342 -6.81 29.92 11.15
C SER A 342 -7.07 31.37 11.50
N ARG A 343 -6.36 31.87 12.52
CA ARG A 343 -6.46 33.25 12.99
C ARG A 343 -5.17 33.68 13.67
N GLY A 344 -4.82 34.96 13.46
CA GLY A 344 -3.78 35.60 14.25
C GLY A 344 -4.17 35.60 15.75
N LEU A 345 -3.30 35.11 16.62
CA LEU A 345 -3.47 35.06 18.08
C LEU A 345 -2.21 35.58 18.75
N GLY A 346 -2.29 36.74 19.38
CA GLY A 346 -1.14 37.42 19.99
C GLY A 346 -0.09 37.77 18.93
N ARG A 347 1.16 37.22 19.05
CA ARG A 347 2.26 37.40 18.13
C ARG A 347 2.39 36.29 17.10
N GLY A 348 1.51 35.31 17.14
CA GLY A 348 1.54 34.12 16.28
C GLY A 348 0.23 33.91 15.54
N GLU A 349 0.19 32.80 14.80
CA GLU A 349 -0.98 32.32 14.08
C GLU A 349 -1.42 30.98 14.70
N PHE A 350 -2.68 30.87 15.04
CA PHE A 350 -3.30 29.64 15.49
C PHE A 350 -4.16 29.05 14.38
N SER A 351 -3.94 27.77 14.08
CA SER A 351 -4.75 26.99 13.17
C SER A 351 -5.41 25.84 13.91
N LEU A 352 -6.68 25.62 13.62
CA LEU A 352 -7.47 24.52 14.17
C LEU A 352 -8.02 23.67 13.03
N ARG A 353 -7.86 22.37 13.16
CA ARG A 353 -8.50 21.38 12.32
C ARG A 353 -9.29 20.43 13.20
N THR A 354 -10.55 20.20 12.88
CA THR A 354 -11.40 19.21 13.54
C THR A 354 -12.18 18.44 12.49
N GLY A 355 -12.45 17.18 12.75
CA GLY A 355 -13.20 16.36 11.81
C GLY A 355 -13.84 15.15 12.44
N VAL A 356 -14.69 14.53 11.67
CA VAL A 356 -15.40 13.29 11.99
C VAL A 356 -15.29 12.33 10.83
N ASP A 357 -15.16 11.04 11.13
CA ASP A 357 -15.18 9.95 10.18
C ASP A 357 -16.20 8.91 10.62
N ALA A 358 -16.91 8.31 9.69
CA ALA A 358 -17.81 7.19 9.97
C ALA A 358 -17.82 6.23 8.81
N SER A 359 -17.82 4.92 9.08
CA SER A 359 -18.08 3.90 8.09
C SER A 359 -18.95 2.76 8.64
N ALA A 360 -19.74 2.16 7.76
CA ALA A 360 -20.53 0.97 8.02
C ALA A 360 -20.16 -0.08 6.97
N ASN A 361 -19.77 -1.26 7.44
CA ASN A 361 -19.31 -2.35 6.62
C ASN A 361 -20.28 -3.53 6.70
N ARG A 362 -20.37 -4.28 5.61
CA ARG A 362 -21.03 -5.58 5.54
C ARG A 362 -20.03 -6.56 4.96
N VAL A 363 -19.52 -7.42 5.79
CA VAL A 363 -18.58 -8.47 5.42
C VAL A 363 -19.34 -9.78 5.37
N HIS A 364 -19.08 -10.59 4.35
CA HIS A 364 -19.57 -11.96 4.23
C HIS A 364 -18.44 -12.85 3.74
N ILE A 365 -18.04 -13.82 4.56
CA ILE A 365 -16.96 -14.75 4.31
C ILE A 365 -17.53 -16.15 4.27
N GLN A 366 -17.24 -16.89 3.20
CA GLN A 366 -17.60 -18.30 3.03
C GLN A 366 -16.34 -19.10 2.70
N LEU A 367 -16.14 -20.22 3.39
CA LEU A 367 -15.05 -21.14 3.13
C LEU A 367 -15.60 -22.50 2.73
N PHE A 368 -14.97 -23.08 1.71
CA PHE A 368 -15.32 -24.41 1.20
C PHE A 368 -14.06 -25.27 1.16
N THR A 369 -14.18 -26.53 1.60
CA THR A 369 -13.28 -27.60 1.22
C THR A 369 -13.76 -28.24 -0.07
N GLU A 370 -12.83 -28.54 -1.00
CA GLU A 370 -13.12 -29.14 -2.29
C GLU A 370 -12.28 -30.41 -2.49
N ASP A 371 -12.92 -31.51 -2.89
CA ASP A 371 -12.22 -32.74 -3.25
C ASP A 371 -11.22 -32.46 -4.38
N PRO A 372 -9.92 -32.80 -4.24
CA PRO A 372 -8.91 -32.49 -5.24
C PRO A 372 -9.07 -33.24 -6.56
N VAL A 373 -9.82 -34.32 -6.59
CA VAL A 373 -10.11 -35.13 -7.78
C VAL A 373 -11.43 -34.72 -8.42
N ASN A 374 -12.46 -34.43 -7.59
CA ASN A 374 -13.79 -34.03 -8.02
C ASN A 374 -14.17 -32.66 -7.48
N THR A 375 -13.63 -31.61 -8.06
CA THR A 375 -13.83 -30.20 -7.63
C THR A 375 -15.31 -29.72 -7.67
N ALA A 376 -16.23 -30.55 -8.15
CA ALA A 376 -17.66 -30.30 -8.05
C ALA A 376 -18.24 -30.68 -6.67
N GLU A 377 -17.55 -31.55 -5.94
CA GLU A 377 -17.87 -31.90 -4.56
C GLU A 377 -17.17 -30.93 -3.63
N ARG A 378 -17.95 -30.02 -3.05
CA ARG A 378 -17.46 -29.04 -2.10
C ARG A 378 -18.35 -28.95 -0.88
N THR A 379 -17.75 -28.83 0.26
CA THR A 379 -18.43 -28.70 1.56
C THR A 379 -18.22 -27.28 2.08
N LEU A 380 -19.31 -26.61 2.45
CA LEU A 380 -19.25 -25.32 3.14
C LEU A 380 -18.83 -25.57 4.60
N THR A 381 -17.67 -25.05 4.98
CA THR A 381 -17.10 -25.24 6.32
C THR A 381 -17.20 -23.97 7.17
N THR A 382 -17.37 -22.81 6.55
CA THR A 382 -17.52 -21.52 7.23
C THR A 382 -18.50 -20.64 6.46
N ASP A 383 -19.42 -19.99 7.16
CA ASP A 383 -20.32 -18.96 6.62
C ASP A 383 -20.54 -17.87 7.69
N VAL A 384 -19.80 -16.77 7.60
CA VAL A 384 -19.77 -15.71 8.61
C VAL A 384 -20.17 -14.38 8.01
N LYS A 385 -21.02 -13.64 8.71
CA LYS A 385 -21.37 -12.24 8.41
C LYS A 385 -20.92 -11.32 9.54
N SER A 386 -20.43 -10.14 9.18
CA SER A 386 -20.12 -9.09 10.14
C SER A 386 -20.62 -7.73 9.64
N PRO A 387 -21.72 -7.22 10.20
CA PRO A 387 -22.20 -5.85 9.98
C PRO A 387 -21.47 -4.88 10.92
N SER A 388 -20.17 -4.64 10.67
CA SER A 388 -19.32 -3.79 11.49
C SER A 388 -19.49 -2.30 11.18
N TRP A 389 -19.16 -1.44 12.14
CA TRP A 389 -19.12 0.00 11.92
C TRP A 389 -18.08 0.68 12.81
N ASP A 390 -17.56 1.79 12.33
CA ASP A 390 -16.63 2.66 13.04
C ASP A 390 -17.07 4.13 12.98
N VAL A 391 -16.85 4.84 14.07
CA VAL A 391 -17.05 6.29 14.17
C VAL A 391 -15.88 6.89 14.90
N ALA A 392 -15.38 8.01 14.40
CA ALA A 392 -14.29 8.72 15.04
C ALA A 392 -14.43 10.23 14.94
N GLY A 393 -13.80 10.92 15.89
CA GLY A 393 -13.66 12.36 15.89
C GLY A 393 -12.26 12.79 16.28
N TYR A 394 -11.78 13.88 15.70
CA TYR A 394 -10.44 14.39 15.99
C TYR A 394 -10.38 15.91 16.06
N VAL A 395 -9.38 16.40 16.79
CA VAL A 395 -9.02 17.81 16.91
C VAL A 395 -7.51 17.93 16.82
N LEU A 396 -7.02 18.85 16.00
CA LEU A 396 -5.62 19.22 15.88
C LEU A 396 -5.48 20.74 15.91
N GLY A 397 -4.62 21.24 16.79
CA GLY A 397 -4.26 22.65 16.88
C GLY A 397 -2.79 22.87 16.59
N ASP A 398 -2.48 23.89 15.79
CA ASP A 398 -1.12 24.34 15.51
C ASP A 398 -0.99 25.80 15.93
N TYR A 399 0.09 26.14 16.64
CA TYR A 399 0.43 27.52 16.99
C TYR A 399 1.81 27.88 16.45
N ARG A 400 1.83 28.76 15.46
CA ARG A 400 3.07 29.26 14.84
C ARG A 400 3.47 30.57 15.49
N LEU A 401 4.66 30.59 16.09
CA LEU A 401 5.28 31.78 16.67
C LEU A 401 6.65 32.01 16.05
N GLY A 402 6.72 32.93 15.10
CA GLY A 402 7.94 33.19 14.36
C GLY A 402 8.40 31.94 13.59
N ARG A 403 9.55 31.38 14.00
CA ARG A 403 10.15 30.17 13.38
C ARG A 403 9.74 28.87 14.04
N VAL A 404 8.94 28.90 15.09
CA VAL A 404 8.55 27.71 15.84
C VAL A 404 7.05 27.46 15.62
N THR A 405 6.70 26.22 15.28
CA THR A 405 5.32 25.74 15.27
C THR A 405 5.17 24.63 16.29
N LEU A 406 4.23 24.80 17.20
CA LEU A 406 3.80 23.79 18.16
C LEU A 406 2.52 23.16 17.64
N SER A 407 2.48 21.83 17.59
CA SER A 407 1.33 21.06 17.13
C SER A 407 0.87 20.11 18.22
N GLY A 408 -0.44 19.99 18.41
CA GLY A 408 -1.00 19.04 19.35
C GLY A 408 -2.45 18.70 19.04
N GLY A 409 -2.83 17.47 19.34
CA GLY A 409 -4.19 17.03 19.08
C GLY A 409 -4.42 15.59 19.53
N PHE A 410 -5.63 15.14 19.31
CA PHE A 410 -6.04 13.78 19.61
C PHE A 410 -7.14 13.34 18.64
N ARG A 411 -7.29 12.03 18.53
CA ARG A 411 -8.40 11.36 17.85
C ARG A 411 -9.00 10.35 18.82
N TYR A 412 -10.32 10.23 18.82
CA TYR A 412 -11.06 9.17 19.50
C TYR A 412 -11.79 8.34 18.47
N ASP A 413 -11.58 7.03 18.52
CA ASP A 413 -12.22 6.04 17.67
C ASP A 413 -13.08 5.11 18.51
N TYR A 414 -14.23 4.70 17.94
CA TYR A 414 -15.07 3.64 18.46
C TYR A 414 -15.44 2.71 17.31
N ILE A 415 -15.13 1.42 17.47
CA ILE A 415 -15.31 0.37 16.45
C ILE A 415 -16.16 -0.74 17.09
N ARG A 416 -17.16 -1.19 16.36
CA ARG A 416 -17.98 -2.35 16.74
C ARG A 416 -17.92 -3.40 15.63
N VAL A 417 -17.61 -4.64 16.02
CA VAL A 417 -17.41 -5.79 15.14
C VAL A 417 -18.30 -6.93 15.61
N PRO A 418 -19.56 -7.03 15.16
CA PRO A 418 -20.37 -8.22 15.32
C PRO A 418 -19.79 -9.37 14.50
N PHE A 419 -19.89 -10.55 15.04
CA PHE A 419 -19.60 -11.82 14.38
C PHE A 419 -20.88 -12.67 14.41
N GLU A 420 -21.39 -13.01 13.25
CA GLU A 420 -22.64 -13.77 13.06
C GLU A 420 -22.32 -15.04 12.27
N ASP A 421 -22.21 -16.17 12.97
CA ASP A 421 -22.01 -17.48 12.34
C ASP A 421 -23.34 -18.01 11.79
N GLN A 422 -23.38 -18.26 10.49
CA GLN A 422 -24.58 -18.74 9.81
C GLN A 422 -24.75 -20.27 9.91
N LEU A 423 -23.67 -20.99 10.31
CA LEU A 423 -23.69 -22.44 10.49
C LEU A 423 -23.98 -22.80 11.96
N ASP A 424 -23.44 -22.01 12.90
CA ASP A 424 -23.69 -22.15 14.33
C ASP A 424 -24.05 -20.80 14.99
N PRO A 425 -25.31 -20.41 15.01
CA PRO A 425 -25.72 -19.15 15.67
C PRO A 425 -25.42 -19.08 17.18
N ALA A 426 -25.02 -20.18 17.83
CA ALA A 426 -24.60 -20.15 19.22
C ALA A 426 -23.20 -19.52 19.40
N ALA A 427 -22.42 -19.45 18.34
CA ALA A 427 -21.12 -18.79 18.25
C ALA A 427 -21.21 -17.27 17.95
N ASP A 428 -22.42 -16.71 17.85
CA ASP A 428 -22.58 -15.27 17.61
C ASP A 428 -21.97 -14.45 18.75
N THR A 429 -21.12 -13.48 18.42
CA THR A 429 -20.47 -12.60 19.40
C THR A 429 -20.39 -11.16 18.89
N THR A 430 -20.02 -10.23 19.76
CA THR A 430 -19.78 -8.82 19.36
C THR A 430 -18.60 -8.26 20.13
N ASN A 431 -17.57 -7.88 19.41
CA ASN A 431 -16.43 -7.16 19.95
C ASN A 431 -16.59 -5.65 19.77
N SER A 432 -16.12 -4.87 20.74
CA SER A 432 -16.13 -3.40 20.65
C SER A 432 -14.83 -2.83 21.18
N PHE A 433 -14.24 -1.93 20.40
CA PHE A 433 -12.97 -1.32 20.70
C PHE A 433 -13.11 0.20 20.73
N SER A 434 -12.47 0.85 21.69
CA SER A 434 -12.42 2.30 21.75
C SER A 434 -11.04 2.79 22.15
N ARG A 435 -10.57 3.87 21.52
CA ARG A 435 -9.24 4.39 21.80
C ARG A 435 -9.15 5.89 21.63
N LEU A 436 -8.46 6.55 22.57
CA LEU A 436 -7.97 7.91 22.43
C LEU A 436 -6.50 7.85 21.97
N SER A 437 -6.19 8.47 20.84
CA SER A 437 -4.87 8.50 20.20
C SER A 437 -4.32 9.94 20.22
N PRO A 438 -3.55 10.34 21.25
CA PRO A 438 -2.95 11.67 21.33
C PRO A 438 -1.71 11.78 20.45
N ARG A 439 -1.42 13.03 20.03
CA ARG A 439 -0.16 13.38 19.39
C ARG A 439 0.27 14.79 19.77
N GLY A 440 1.59 15.04 19.68
CA GLY A 440 2.16 16.36 19.87
C GLY A 440 3.50 16.46 19.16
N GLY A 441 3.92 17.69 18.90
CA GLY A 441 5.20 17.89 18.28
C GLY A 441 5.57 19.36 18.12
N VAL A 442 6.79 19.57 17.69
CA VAL A 442 7.35 20.88 17.42
C VAL A 442 8.11 20.84 16.09
N SER A 443 7.95 21.88 15.30
CA SER A 443 8.80 22.13 14.14
C SER A 443 9.47 23.50 14.26
N VAL A 444 10.71 23.60 13.81
CA VAL A 444 11.54 24.81 13.90
C VAL A 444 12.17 25.11 12.55
N GLU A 445 11.96 26.30 12.03
CA GLU A 445 12.69 26.84 10.88
C GLU A 445 14.06 27.34 11.36
N LEU A 446 15.14 26.58 11.11
CA LEU A 446 16.50 26.89 11.56
C LEU A 446 17.14 28.01 10.72
N GLY A 447 16.66 28.20 9.50
CA GLY A 447 17.13 29.22 8.55
C GLY A 447 16.50 29.01 7.16
N PRO A 448 16.91 29.78 6.15
CA PRO A 448 16.41 29.59 4.81
C PRO A 448 16.67 28.16 4.30
N GLY A 449 15.60 27.43 4.00
CA GLY A 449 15.68 26.05 3.52
C GLY A 449 16.11 25.01 4.56
N ALA A 450 16.21 25.34 5.84
CA ALA A 450 16.55 24.41 6.90
C ALA A 450 15.44 24.33 7.94
N SER A 451 14.97 23.14 8.26
CA SER A 451 13.96 22.89 9.29
C SER A 451 14.28 21.63 10.07
N ALA A 452 13.79 21.58 11.30
CA ALA A 452 13.85 20.41 12.17
C ALA A 452 12.51 20.17 12.83
N TYR A 453 12.23 18.94 13.21
CA TYR A 453 11.03 18.58 13.95
C TYR A 453 11.31 17.52 15.01
N ALA A 454 10.45 17.47 16.00
CA ALA A 454 10.31 16.35 16.92
C ALA A 454 8.84 16.11 17.20
N SER A 455 8.44 14.86 17.29
CA SER A 455 7.06 14.47 17.53
C SER A 455 6.93 13.20 18.35
N VAL A 456 5.81 13.10 19.05
CA VAL A 456 5.34 11.88 19.68
C VAL A 456 3.86 11.68 19.33
N GLY A 457 3.48 10.45 19.03
CA GLY A 457 2.09 10.12 18.71
C GLY A 457 1.77 8.68 19.04
N GLN A 458 0.51 8.44 19.41
CA GLN A 458 -0.04 7.10 19.56
C GLN A 458 -0.96 6.77 18.38
N SER A 459 -0.95 5.53 17.95
CA SER A 459 -1.89 4.93 17.02
C SER A 459 -2.35 3.60 17.55
N PHE A 460 -3.46 3.08 17.04
CA PHE A 460 -3.91 1.75 17.39
C PHE A 460 -4.44 1.00 16.18
N ARG A 461 -4.55 -0.31 16.32
CA ARG A 461 -5.22 -1.21 15.40
C ARG A 461 -6.17 -2.09 16.19
N ALA A 462 -7.45 -2.06 15.84
CA ALA A 462 -8.36 -3.08 16.29
C ALA A 462 -8.05 -4.39 15.55
N PRO A 463 -8.19 -5.55 16.18
CA PRO A 463 -8.11 -6.82 15.47
C PRO A 463 -9.11 -6.86 14.30
N ALA A 464 -8.69 -7.44 13.17
CA ALA A 464 -9.56 -7.65 12.02
C ALA A 464 -10.60 -8.74 12.31
N ILE A 465 -11.68 -8.79 11.53
CA ILE A 465 -12.73 -9.80 11.69
C ILE A 465 -12.13 -11.20 11.60
N LEU A 466 -11.25 -11.40 10.63
CA LEU A 466 -10.55 -12.67 10.44
C LEU A 466 -9.67 -13.06 11.64
N GLU A 467 -8.96 -12.11 12.24
CA GLU A 467 -8.12 -12.36 13.41
C GLU A 467 -8.95 -12.73 14.63
N LEU A 468 -10.10 -12.05 14.82
CA LEU A 468 -11.04 -12.33 15.92
C LEU A 468 -11.73 -13.69 15.78
N ALA A 469 -11.85 -14.18 14.58
CA ALA A 469 -12.53 -15.42 14.26
C ALA A 469 -11.56 -16.61 14.09
N CYS A 470 -10.29 -16.40 14.40
CA CYS A 470 -9.22 -17.39 14.31
C CYS A 470 -8.18 -17.16 15.43
N ALA A 471 -8.62 -17.08 16.67
CA ALA A 471 -7.78 -16.81 17.83
C ALA A 471 -7.79 -17.94 18.89
N ASP A 472 -8.49 -19.05 18.67
CA ASP A 472 -8.51 -20.20 19.57
C ASP A 472 -7.41 -21.21 19.19
N GLU A 473 -6.45 -21.40 20.10
CA GLU A 473 -5.39 -22.41 19.96
C GLU A 473 -5.96 -23.85 19.90
N THR A 474 -7.09 -24.11 20.58
CA THR A 474 -7.71 -25.41 20.63
C THR A 474 -8.58 -25.75 19.42
N ALA A 475 -8.97 -24.72 18.66
CA ALA A 475 -9.73 -24.80 17.43
C ALA A 475 -9.01 -24.09 16.28
N ALA A 476 -7.71 -24.40 16.10
CA ALA A 476 -6.86 -23.77 15.09
C ALA A 476 -7.48 -23.82 13.68
N CYS A 477 -7.38 -22.72 12.97
CA CYS A 477 -7.98 -22.56 11.67
C CYS A 477 -7.13 -23.21 10.57
N PRO A 478 -7.69 -23.96 9.63
CA PRO A 478 -6.98 -24.33 8.42
C PRO A 478 -6.60 -23.08 7.61
N LEU A 479 -5.39 -23.05 7.12
CA LEU A 479 -4.92 -21.99 6.22
C LEU A 479 -5.50 -22.17 4.80
N PRO A 480 -6.16 -21.17 4.20
CA PRO A 480 -6.43 -19.83 4.71
C PRO A 480 -7.83 -19.68 5.34
N PHE A 481 -7.97 -20.03 6.63
CA PHE A 481 -9.01 -19.51 7.52
C PHE A 481 -10.37 -20.22 7.57
N ALA A 482 -10.55 -21.15 8.47
CA ALA A 482 -11.84 -21.41 9.10
C ALA A 482 -12.06 -20.37 10.21
N LEU A 483 -13.32 -20.06 10.53
CA LEU A 483 -13.69 -19.03 11.51
C LEU A 483 -14.52 -19.69 12.63
N GLY A 484 -14.19 -19.40 13.88
CA GLY A 484 -14.86 -19.93 15.06
C GLY A 484 -15.21 -18.83 16.08
N ASP A 485 -15.81 -19.25 17.22
CA ASP A 485 -16.04 -18.38 18.38
C ASP A 485 -14.79 -18.38 19.26
N ASP A 486 -13.93 -17.40 19.06
CA ASP A 486 -12.59 -17.37 19.61
C ASP A 486 -12.44 -16.35 20.73
N PRO A 487 -11.45 -16.50 21.63
CA PRO A 487 -11.18 -15.53 22.66
C PRO A 487 -10.85 -14.16 22.08
N PRO A 488 -11.33 -13.06 22.68
CA PRO A 488 -11.10 -11.73 22.14
C PRO A 488 -9.62 -11.35 22.21
N LEU A 489 -9.08 -10.84 21.08
CA LEU A 489 -7.75 -10.26 21.02
C LEU A 489 -7.76 -8.81 21.52
N ASP A 490 -6.69 -8.40 22.19
CA ASP A 490 -6.48 -7.02 22.59
C ASP A 490 -6.05 -6.14 21.40
N PRO A 491 -6.48 -4.87 21.37
CA PRO A 491 -6.05 -3.94 20.32
C PRO A 491 -4.56 -3.65 20.40
N VAL A 492 -3.89 -3.70 19.26
CA VAL A 492 -2.47 -3.32 19.15
C VAL A 492 -2.32 -1.81 19.28
N VAL A 493 -1.39 -1.36 20.12
CA VAL A 493 -1.13 0.07 20.35
C VAL A 493 0.31 0.42 20.09
N SER A 494 0.54 1.35 19.15
CA SER A 494 1.88 1.90 18.89
C SER A 494 2.08 3.28 19.52
N THR A 495 3.28 3.54 20.03
CA THR A 495 3.76 4.85 20.44
C THR A 495 5.04 5.15 19.70
N THR A 496 5.01 6.14 18.82
CA THR A 496 6.17 6.56 18.01
C THR A 496 6.74 7.87 18.53
N LEU A 497 8.05 7.89 18.77
CA LEU A 497 8.87 9.08 18.96
C LEU A 497 9.72 9.24 17.70
N GLU A 498 9.69 10.43 17.10
CA GLU A 498 10.45 10.73 15.89
C GLU A 498 11.06 12.12 15.95
N THR A 499 12.28 12.27 15.44
CA THR A 499 12.91 13.56 15.19
C THR A 499 13.58 13.54 13.83
N GLY A 500 13.57 14.67 13.15
CA GLY A 500 14.18 14.77 11.83
C GLY A 500 14.55 16.18 11.44
N VAL A 501 15.33 16.25 10.38
CA VAL A 501 15.78 17.50 9.77
C VAL A 501 15.58 17.46 8.27
N GLN A 502 15.28 18.61 7.70
CA GLN A 502 15.28 18.82 6.25
C GLN A 502 16.15 20.02 5.92
N LEU A 503 16.98 19.84 4.91
CA LEU A 503 17.85 20.89 4.39
C LEU A 503 17.64 21.01 2.88
N VAL A 504 17.24 22.19 2.43
CA VAL A 504 17.16 22.55 1.01
C VAL A 504 18.28 23.54 0.73
N ARG A 505 19.26 23.15 -0.07
CA ARG A 505 20.41 24.00 -0.38
C ARG A 505 20.76 23.92 -1.86
N GLY A 506 20.46 25.02 -2.58
CA GLY A 506 20.57 25.02 -4.04
C GLY A 506 19.69 23.92 -4.65
N PRO A 507 20.28 23.04 -5.48
CA PRO A 507 19.53 21.97 -6.13
C PRO A 507 19.28 20.74 -5.24
N ALA A 508 19.83 20.71 -4.01
CA ALA A 508 19.81 19.55 -3.14
C ALA A 508 18.72 19.67 -2.05
N ILE A 509 17.98 18.59 -1.85
CA ILE A 509 17.08 18.35 -0.73
C ILE A 509 17.64 17.17 0.05
N ILE A 510 17.94 17.37 1.31
CA ILE A 510 18.46 16.35 2.21
C ILE A 510 17.49 16.19 3.36
N THR A 511 17.09 14.96 3.64
CA THR A 511 16.23 14.61 4.78
C THR A 511 16.94 13.57 5.65
N ALA A 512 16.82 13.71 6.94
CA ALA A 512 17.27 12.70 7.89
C ALA A 512 16.25 12.58 9.02
N SER A 513 15.94 11.37 9.43
CA SER A 513 15.09 11.11 10.58
C SER A 513 15.58 9.94 11.41
N VAL A 514 15.30 9.98 12.70
CA VAL A 514 15.51 8.90 13.66
C VAL A 514 14.18 8.66 14.35
N TYR A 515 13.80 7.40 14.47
CA TYR A 515 12.52 7.02 15.06
C TYR A 515 12.66 5.84 16.02
N ARG A 516 11.71 5.77 16.95
CA ARG A 516 11.48 4.61 17.82
C ARG A 516 9.98 4.45 18.00
N THR A 517 9.47 3.27 17.64
CA THR A 517 8.08 2.86 17.86
C THR A 517 8.04 1.69 18.83
N ALA A 518 7.41 1.87 19.97
CA ALA A 518 7.05 0.80 20.89
C ALA A 518 5.62 0.35 20.55
N VAL A 519 5.42 -0.94 20.41
CA VAL A 519 4.12 -1.55 20.11
C VAL A 519 3.78 -2.46 21.28
N ARG A 520 2.58 -2.33 21.82
CA ARG A 520 2.02 -3.18 22.86
C ARG A 520 0.97 -4.08 22.28
N ASP A 521 0.89 -5.28 22.85
CA ASP A 521 -0.10 -6.30 22.49
C ASP A 521 -0.08 -6.59 20.97
N ASP A 522 1.15 -6.72 20.39
CA ASP A 522 1.29 -6.99 18.96
C ASP A 522 0.65 -8.35 18.63
N ILE A 523 0.00 -8.44 17.47
CA ILE A 523 -0.69 -9.67 17.05
C ILE A 523 0.17 -10.37 16.01
N SER A 524 0.29 -11.69 16.13
CA SER A 524 0.93 -12.55 15.13
C SER A 524 0.10 -13.79 14.87
N PHE A 525 0.27 -14.36 13.69
CA PHE A 525 -0.24 -15.67 13.37
C PHE A 525 0.75 -16.72 13.86
N ILE A 526 0.26 -17.71 14.60
CA ILE A 526 1.02 -18.81 15.20
C ILE A 526 0.53 -20.11 14.56
N GLN A 527 1.45 -20.97 14.11
CA GLN A 527 1.10 -22.31 13.62
C GLN A 527 0.64 -23.21 14.76
N SER A 528 -0.31 -24.10 14.46
CA SER A 528 -0.73 -25.14 15.41
C SER A 528 0.34 -26.21 15.54
N GLU A 529 0.56 -26.70 16.76
CA GLU A 529 1.44 -27.86 17.03
C GLU A 529 0.87 -29.17 16.46
N ASN A 530 -0.44 -29.21 16.25
CA ASN A 530 -1.16 -30.43 15.88
C ASN A 530 -1.33 -30.63 14.39
N ALA A 531 -1.21 -29.55 13.58
CA ALA A 531 -1.43 -29.61 12.15
C ALA A 531 -0.60 -28.57 11.39
N VAL A 532 0.14 -29.04 10.41
CA VAL A 532 1.10 -28.27 9.60
C VAL A 532 0.47 -27.09 8.84
N PHE A 533 -0.84 -27.15 8.59
CA PHE A 533 -1.57 -26.17 7.78
C PHE A 533 -2.65 -25.43 8.57
N GLU A 534 -2.58 -25.50 9.88
CA GLU A 534 -3.49 -24.81 10.78
C GLU A 534 -2.75 -23.84 11.68
N GLY A 535 -3.46 -22.85 12.19
CA GLY A 535 -2.91 -21.91 13.13
C GLY A 535 -3.96 -20.95 13.67
N PHE A 536 -3.54 -20.01 14.48
CA PHE A 536 -4.40 -19.04 15.15
C PHE A 536 -3.69 -17.71 15.33
N PHE A 537 -4.44 -16.63 15.58
CA PHE A 537 -3.90 -15.33 15.92
C PHE A 537 -3.83 -15.17 17.44
N ALA A 538 -2.74 -14.61 17.93
CA ALA A 538 -2.58 -14.28 19.34
C ALA A 538 -1.85 -12.95 19.54
N ASN A 539 -2.10 -12.31 20.69
CA ASN A 539 -1.26 -11.22 21.16
C ASN A 539 0.06 -11.81 21.69
N ILE A 540 1.17 -11.45 21.05
CA ILE A 540 2.51 -11.98 21.35
C ILE A 540 3.32 -11.09 22.30
N GLY A 541 2.66 -10.12 22.98
CA GLY A 541 3.30 -9.15 23.86
C GLY A 541 3.88 -7.93 23.12
N ASP A 542 4.86 -7.28 23.74
CA ASP A 542 5.43 -6.03 23.26
C ASP A 542 6.50 -6.25 22.20
N THR A 543 6.48 -5.40 21.19
CA THR A 543 7.52 -5.34 20.14
C THR A 543 8.05 -3.92 19.97
N ARG A 544 9.20 -3.76 19.31
CA ARG A 544 9.80 -2.45 19.08
C ARG A 544 10.44 -2.36 17.71
N ARG A 545 10.21 -1.22 17.04
CA ARG A 545 10.88 -0.84 15.81
C ARG A 545 11.64 0.46 16.04
N GLU A 546 12.92 0.49 15.66
CA GLU A 546 13.77 1.68 15.77
C GLU A 546 14.67 1.77 14.54
N GLY A 547 14.99 3.00 14.11
CA GLY A 547 15.79 3.14 12.90
C GLY A 547 16.20 4.56 12.56
N VAL A 548 16.96 4.64 11.47
CA VAL A 548 17.43 5.87 10.85
C VAL A 548 17.10 5.84 9.38
N GLU A 549 16.58 6.94 8.85
CA GLU A 549 16.32 7.11 7.44
C GLU A 549 17.00 8.38 6.93
N LEU A 550 17.71 8.23 5.82
CA LEU A 550 18.39 9.32 5.12
C LEU A 550 17.88 9.38 3.69
N GLY A 551 17.59 10.56 3.19
CA GLY A 551 17.19 10.80 1.80
C GLY A 551 17.95 12.01 1.25
N VAL A 552 18.45 11.86 0.03
CA VAL A 552 19.07 12.93 -0.74
C VAL A 552 18.45 12.96 -2.11
N GLN A 553 17.93 14.10 -2.50
CA GLN A 553 17.48 14.36 -3.87
C GLN A 553 18.25 15.55 -4.40
N VAL A 554 18.75 15.46 -5.62
CA VAL A 554 19.52 16.53 -6.27
C VAL A 554 18.95 16.79 -7.65
N LEU A 555 18.55 18.04 -7.88
CA LEU A 555 18.00 18.56 -9.13
C LEU A 555 18.96 19.64 -9.69
N PRO A 556 20.14 19.25 -10.19
CA PRO A 556 21.18 20.22 -10.59
C PRO A 556 20.75 21.06 -11.78
N ARG A 557 19.86 20.54 -12.61
CA ARG A 557 19.18 21.17 -13.73
C ARG A 557 17.76 20.60 -13.84
N GLU A 558 16.88 21.23 -14.58
CA GLU A 558 15.52 20.74 -14.82
C GLU A 558 15.50 19.36 -15.50
N GLU A 559 16.54 19.07 -16.29
CA GLU A 559 16.66 17.81 -17.02
C GLU A 559 17.28 16.66 -16.21
N VAL A 560 17.77 16.90 -14.99
CA VAL A 560 18.50 15.92 -14.19
C VAL A 560 17.91 15.80 -12.79
N SER A 561 17.36 14.63 -12.49
CA SER A 561 16.88 14.26 -11.14
C SER A 561 17.67 13.07 -10.64
N LEU A 562 18.36 13.22 -9.50
CA LEU A 562 19.12 12.15 -8.85
C LEU A 562 18.61 11.96 -7.44
N TYR A 563 18.64 10.71 -6.96
CA TYR A 563 18.31 10.41 -5.57
C TYR A 563 19.26 9.36 -4.98
N ALA A 564 19.42 9.40 -3.65
CA ALA A 564 20.07 8.36 -2.87
C ALA A 564 19.38 8.25 -1.50
N ASN A 565 18.95 7.06 -1.15
CA ASN A 565 18.22 6.78 0.07
C ASN A 565 18.89 5.64 0.84
N TYR A 566 18.94 5.79 2.16
CA TYR A 566 19.41 4.77 3.08
C TYR A 566 18.40 4.62 4.22
N ALA A 567 18.15 3.40 4.62
CA ALA A 567 17.39 3.09 5.82
C ALA A 567 18.09 1.99 6.63
N PHE A 568 18.14 2.20 7.93
CA PHE A 568 18.43 1.18 8.93
C PHE A 568 17.18 0.95 9.77
N THR A 569 16.72 -0.29 9.86
CA THR A 569 15.55 -0.67 10.65
C THR A 569 15.88 -1.86 11.54
N ARG A 570 15.62 -1.71 12.84
CA ARG A 570 15.71 -2.78 13.81
C ARG A 570 14.34 -3.04 14.42
N ALA A 571 13.73 -4.17 14.07
CA ALA A 571 12.47 -4.65 14.65
C ALA A 571 12.76 -5.83 15.58
N THR A 572 12.29 -5.78 16.83
CA THR A 572 12.61 -6.78 17.87
C THR A 572 11.43 -7.07 18.77
N TYR A 573 11.37 -8.29 19.26
CA TYR A 573 10.52 -8.69 20.38
C TYR A 573 11.03 -8.06 21.69
N ARG A 574 10.15 -7.75 22.60
CA ARG A 574 10.47 -7.15 23.90
C ARG A 574 10.11 -8.04 25.08
N ASP A 575 9.13 -8.91 24.88
CA ASP A 575 8.73 -9.93 25.82
C ASP A 575 9.21 -11.29 25.33
N ALA A 576 9.35 -12.22 26.27
CA ALA A 576 9.56 -13.62 25.94
C ALA A 576 8.22 -14.22 25.52
N ALA A 577 8.23 -15.00 24.45
CA ALA A 577 7.06 -15.69 23.94
C ALA A 577 7.44 -17.09 23.43
N GLU A 578 6.52 -18.01 23.53
CA GLU A 578 6.61 -19.30 22.86
C GLU A 578 5.74 -19.21 21.60
N ILE A 579 6.38 -19.25 20.43
CA ILE A 579 5.70 -19.17 19.13
C ILE A 579 5.99 -20.46 18.39
N PHE A 580 4.98 -21.29 18.22
CA PHE A 580 5.17 -22.50 17.44
C PHE A 580 5.30 -22.20 15.96
N SER A 581 6.23 -22.85 15.30
CA SER A 581 6.32 -22.93 13.84
C SER A 581 7.00 -24.22 13.44
N ILE A 582 6.65 -24.75 12.29
CA ILE A 582 7.40 -25.85 11.68
C ILE A 582 8.75 -25.31 11.26
N ARG A 583 9.82 -25.89 11.80
CA ARG A 583 11.20 -25.50 11.48
C ARG A 583 11.98 -26.69 10.92
N THR A 584 13.07 -26.41 10.23
CA THR A 584 14.07 -27.43 9.91
C THR A 584 14.64 -28.01 11.22
N GLU A 585 14.89 -29.30 11.22
CA GLU A 585 15.28 -30.04 12.43
C GLU A 585 16.67 -29.68 13.00
N GLU A 586 17.40 -28.72 12.39
CA GLU A 586 18.76 -28.36 12.78
C GLU A 586 18.96 -26.85 12.88
N ASP A 587 19.67 -26.45 13.94
CA ASP A 587 20.12 -25.06 14.13
C ASP A 587 21.37 -24.72 13.27
N PHE A 588 21.96 -23.53 13.48
CA PHE A 588 23.21 -23.10 12.81
C PHE A 588 24.40 -24.04 13.03
N ALA A 589 24.39 -24.81 14.09
CA ALA A 589 25.49 -25.74 14.45
C ALA A 589 25.19 -27.18 14.05
N GLY A 590 24.02 -27.43 13.42
CA GLY A 590 23.58 -28.77 13.06
C GLY A 590 23.01 -29.56 14.25
N ALA A 591 22.55 -28.86 15.30
CA ALA A 591 21.83 -29.49 16.41
C ALA A 591 20.34 -29.52 16.14
N PRO A 592 19.64 -30.61 16.49
CA PRO A 592 18.21 -30.74 16.31
C PRO A 592 17.45 -29.63 17.07
N LEU A 593 16.56 -28.91 16.37
CA LEU A 593 15.60 -28.00 16.96
C LEU A 593 14.39 -28.82 17.43
N SER A 594 14.00 -28.61 18.68
CA SER A 594 12.87 -29.32 19.26
C SER A 594 11.97 -28.37 20.06
N GLY A 595 10.66 -28.54 19.93
CA GLY A 595 9.66 -27.77 20.64
C GLY A 595 9.36 -26.39 20.01
N PRO A 596 8.55 -25.54 20.68
CA PRO A 596 8.20 -24.22 20.21
C PRO A 596 9.41 -23.29 20.12
N ASN A 597 9.30 -22.25 19.27
CA ASN A 597 10.27 -21.16 19.23
C ASN A 597 10.28 -20.41 20.58
N ALA A 598 11.35 -20.53 21.33
CA ALA A 598 11.55 -19.78 22.57
C ALA A 598 12.07 -18.37 22.24
N VAL A 599 11.16 -17.48 21.84
CA VAL A 599 11.49 -16.09 21.48
C VAL A 599 11.96 -15.34 22.72
N ALA A 600 13.12 -14.73 22.65
CA ALA A 600 13.69 -13.92 23.73
C ALA A 600 13.62 -12.42 23.44
N PRO A 601 13.60 -11.57 24.49
CA PRO A 601 13.69 -10.12 24.30
C PRO A 601 14.98 -9.72 23.56
N GLY A 602 14.81 -9.11 22.39
CA GLY A 602 15.91 -8.69 21.51
C GLY A 602 16.01 -9.46 20.20
N ASP A 603 15.33 -10.61 20.10
CA ASP A 603 15.23 -11.35 18.85
C ASP A 603 14.57 -10.52 17.76
N ARG A 604 14.98 -10.74 16.52
CA ARG A 604 14.59 -9.96 15.36
C ARG A 604 13.27 -10.45 14.79
N MET A 605 12.40 -9.52 14.48
CA MET A 605 11.17 -9.84 13.77
C MET A 605 11.48 -10.26 12.33
N PRO A 606 10.81 -11.30 11.81
CA PRO A 606 10.98 -11.78 10.45
C PRO A 606 10.65 -10.74 9.37
N LEU A 607 11.20 -10.92 8.18
CA LEU A 607 10.92 -10.16 6.96
C LEU A 607 11.21 -8.65 7.06
N VAL A 608 12.07 -8.24 8.01
CA VAL A 608 12.50 -6.85 8.17
C VAL A 608 13.99 -6.73 7.87
N PRO A 609 14.39 -6.28 6.68
CA PRO A 609 15.79 -6.10 6.35
C PRO A 609 16.41 -4.96 7.16
N GLU A 610 17.59 -5.22 7.78
CA GLU A 610 18.26 -4.23 8.63
C GLU A 610 18.76 -3.02 7.84
N HIS A 611 19.31 -3.22 6.67
CA HIS A 611 19.92 -2.19 5.84
C HIS A 611 19.29 -2.18 4.45
N GLN A 612 18.96 -1.01 3.98
CA GLN A 612 18.48 -0.78 2.63
C GLN A 612 19.20 0.42 2.03
N VAL A 613 19.68 0.27 0.80
CA VAL A 613 20.27 1.36 0.00
C VAL A 613 19.57 1.42 -1.33
N LYS A 614 19.16 2.60 -1.72
CA LYS A 614 18.49 2.85 -3.01
C LYS A 614 19.09 4.10 -3.62
N ALA A 615 19.47 4.03 -4.88
CA ALA A 615 20.05 5.18 -5.57
C ALA A 615 19.68 5.13 -7.05
N GLY A 616 19.48 6.28 -7.65
CA GLY A 616 19.15 6.34 -9.05
C GLY A 616 18.90 7.73 -9.55
N GLY A 617 18.31 7.83 -10.71
CA GLY A 617 17.94 9.10 -11.29
C GLY A 617 17.41 8.98 -12.69
N LEU A 618 16.94 10.13 -13.17
CA LEU A 618 16.45 10.34 -14.53
C LEU A 618 17.22 11.52 -15.14
N VAL A 619 17.68 11.34 -16.37
CA VAL A 619 18.37 12.38 -17.14
C VAL A 619 17.66 12.53 -18.48
N ARG A 620 17.17 13.74 -18.76
CA ARG A 620 16.64 14.13 -20.07
C ARG A 620 17.74 14.79 -20.89
N LEU A 621 18.10 14.16 -21.97
CA LEU A 621 19.09 14.69 -22.91
C LEU A 621 18.40 15.61 -23.94
N GLN A 622 19.20 16.37 -24.65
CA GLN A 622 18.69 17.14 -25.79
C GLN A 622 18.01 16.21 -26.80
N GLU A 623 17.08 16.74 -27.60
CA GLU A 623 16.31 16.02 -28.61
C GLU A 623 15.27 15.00 -28.10
N GLY A 624 14.84 15.13 -26.84
CA GLY A 624 13.76 14.33 -26.27
C GLY A 624 14.16 12.90 -25.87
N VAL A 625 15.45 12.63 -25.69
CA VAL A 625 15.93 11.36 -25.16
C VAL A 625 15.99 11.45 -23.63
N ASP A 626 15.49 10.44 -22.95
CA ASP A 626 15.61 10.29 -21.50
C ASP A 626 16.23 8.95 -21.13
N LEU A 627 17.02 8.95 -20.05
CA LEU A 627 17.69 7.78 -19.50
C LEU A 627 17.45 7.71 -18.01
N GLY A 628 17.06 6.55 -17.53
CA GLY A 628 16.81 6.25 -16.11
C GLY A 628 17.67 5.12 -15.59
N LEU A 629 18.07 5.23 -14.31
CA LEU A 629 18.77 4.18 -13.58
C LEU A 629 18.15 4.09 -12.18
N ASP A 630 17.91 2.86 -11.73
CA ASP A 630 17.47 2.53 -10.37
C ASP A 630 18.34 1.38 -9.83
N LEU A 631 18.90 1.58 -8.65
CA LEU A 631 19.77 0.64 -7.96
C LEU A 631 19.21 0.39 -6.57
N ARG A 632 19.02 -0.88 -6.19
CA ARG A 632 18.44 -1.28 -4.91
C ARG A 632 19.27 -2.39 -4.27
N TYR A 633 19.66 -2.17 -3.01
CA TYR A 633 20.21 -3.19 -2.13
C TYR A 633 19.28 -3.41 -0.95
N THR A 634 18.87 -4.66 -0.73
CA THR A 634 18.13 -5.12 0.43
C THR A 634 19.05 -6.00 1.26
N GLY A 635 19.24 -5.67 2.53
CA GLY A 635 20.08 -6.43 3.45
C GLY A 635 19.46 -7.77 3.85
N ARG A 636 20.18 -8.53 4.66
CA ARG A 636 19.70 -9.79 5.23
C ARG A 636 18.44 -9.60 6.07
N GLN A 637 17.60 -10.63 6.12
CA GLN A 637 16.38 -10.66 6.91
C GLN A 637 16.10 -12.08 7.42
N TRP A 638 15.40 -12.20 8.55
CA TRP A 638 15.01 -13.48 9.13
C TRP A 638 13.80 -14.06 8.39
N LEU A 639 13.68 -15.39 8.39
CA LEU A 639 12.55 -16.09 7.80
C LEU A 639 11.32 -16.00 8.72
N ARG A 640 10.15 -16.03 8.13
CA ARG A 640 8.90 -16.27 8.87
C ARG A 640 8.92 -17.70 9.44
N GLY A 641 8.56 -17.83 10.71
CA GLY A 641 8.67 -19.09 11.42
C GLY A 641 10.00 -19.28 12.17
N ASP A 642 10.95 -18.35 12.04
CA ASP A 642 12.21 -18.31 12.82
C ASP A 642 12.25 -17.05 13.71
N GLU A 643 11.22 -16.88 14.51
CA GLU A 643 11.09 -15.74 15.41
C GLU A 643 12.14 -15.73 16.52
N ALA A 644 12.69 -16.91 16.88
CA ALA A 644 13.80 -17.07 17.83
C ALA A 644 15.20 -16.87 17.21
N ASN A 645 15.26 -16.63 15.88
CA ASN A 645 16.50 -16.38 15.13
C ASN A 645 17.54 -17.52 15.23
N GLU A 646 17.10 -18.75 15.20
CA GLU A 646 17.91 -19.95 15.37
C GLU A 646 18.46 -20.52 14.06
N THR A 647 17.94 -20.08 12.90
CA THR A 647 18.38 -20.55 11.59
C THR A 647 19.09 -19.44 10.79
N PRO A 648 19.85 -19.77 9.72
CA PRO A 648 20.48 -18.76 8.89
C PRO A 648 19.45 -17.81 8.25
N PRO A 649 19.64 -16.47 8.35
CA PRO A 649 18.77 -15.51 7.69
C PRO A 649 18.90 -15.60 6.16
N LEU A 650 17.89 -15.09 5.45
CA LEU A 650 18.00 -14.84 4.02
C LEU A 650 19.13 -13.87 3.72
N GLY A 651 19.94 -14.16 2.72
CA GLY A 651 21.03 -13.31 2.24
C GLY A 651 20.50 -11.99 1.68
N GLY A 652 21.29 -10.93 1.84
CA GLY A 652 20.99 -9.67 1.16
C GLY A 652 21.18 -9.78 -0.35
N TYR A 653 20.45 -8.96 -1.11
CA TYR A 653 20.51 -8.98 -2.57
C TYR A 653 20.54 -7.57 -3.17
N PHE A 654 20.98 -7.53 -4.43
CA PHE A 654 21.05 -6.33 -5.24
C PHE A 654 20.22 -6.50 -6.51
N SER A 655 19.45 -5.47 -6.86
CA SER A 655 18.72 -5.40 -8.12
C SER A 655 18.93 -4.03 -8.78
N ALA A 656 18.82 -3.99 -10.10
CA ALA A 656 18.94 -2.76 -10.87
C ALA A 656 17.87 -2.71 -11.96
N GLY A 657 17.37 -1.51 -12.22
CA GLY A 657 16.48 -1.19 -13.31
C GLY A 657 17.10 -0.12 -14.22
N VAL A 658 16.84 -0.19 -15.51
CA VAL A 658 17.21 0.85 -16.47
C VAL A 658 16.02 1.21 -17.35
N ARG A 659 15.94 2.48 -17.71
CA ARG A 659 14.98 3.02 -18.69
C ARG A 659 15.70 3.80 -19.76
N ALA A 660 15.22 3.68 -20.99
CA ALA A 660 15.61 4.57 -22.10
C ALA A 660 14.35 4.94 -22.88
N GLY A 661 14.15 6.23 -23.11
CA GLY A 661 13.00 6.75 -23.82
C GLY A 661 13.41 7.77 -24.89
N ILE A 662 12.56 7.96 -25.89
CA ILE A 662 12.67 8.99 -26.90
C ILE A 662 11.29 9.56 -27.22
N THR A 663 11.16 10.89 -27.09
CA THR A 663 9.95 11.64 -27.42
C THR A 663 10.16 12.40 -28.73
N ARG A 664 9.25 12.22 -29.68
CA ARG A 664 9.24 12.93 -30.98
C ARG A 664 7.83 13.42 -31.31
N GLY A 665 7.61 14.73 -31.16
CA GLY A 665 6.27 15.33 -31.30
C GLY A 665 5.32 14.74 -30.27
N ASP A 666 4.20 14.18 -30.72
CA ASP A 666 3.17 13.58 -29.86
C ASP A 666 3.47 12.11 -29.49
N TRP A 667 4.57 11.54 -29.96
CA TRP A 667 4.92 10.13 -29.74
C TRP A 667 6.07 9.98 -28.75
N GLU A 668 5.94 9.02 -27.86
CA GLU A 668 7.03 8.52 -27.01
C GLU A 668 7.21 7.02 -27.25
N LEU A 669 8.46 6.61 -27.30
CA LEU A 669 8.87 5.22 -27.30
C LEU A 669 9.81 5.02 -26.12
N SER A 670 9.50 4.11 -25.21
CA SER A 670 10.36 3.78 -24.08
C SER A 670 10.62 2.28 -23.94
N THR A 671 11.74 1.96 -23.32
CA THR A 671 12.11 0.60 -22.93
C THR A 671 12.50 0.62 -21.47
N ILE A 672 11.90 -0.28 -20.68
CA ILE A 672 12.18 -0.46 -19.26
C ILE A 672 12.69 -1.88 -19.05
N VAL A 673 13.82 -2.01 -18.38
CA VAL A 673 14.41 -3.31 -18.02
C VAL A 673 14.50 -3.37 -16.51
N THR A 674 13.86 -4.34 -15.88
CA THR A 674 13.96 -4.60 -14.43
C THR A 674 14.88 -5.80 -14.18
N ASN A 675 15.47 -5.86 -12.98
CA ASN A 675 16.45 -6.89 -12.61
C ASN A 675 17.48 -7.13 -13.73
N VAL A 676 18.16 -6.07 -14.18
CA VAL A 676 19.09 -6.06 -15.32
C VAL A 676 20.13 -7.18 -15.24
N PHE A 677 20.63 -7.46 -14.04
CA PHE A 677 21.65 -8.49 -13.81
C PHE A 677 21.07 -9.90 -13.73
N ASN A 678 19.73 -10.05 -13.80
CA ASN A 678 19.02 -11.29 -13.56
C ASN A 678 19.47 -11.95 -12.24
N SER A 679 19.59 -11.14 -11.19
CA SER A 679 19.99 -11.57 -9.86
C SER A 679 19.04 -12.65 -9.35
N HIS A 680 19.60 -13.75 -8.89
CA HIS A 680 18.85 -14.84 -8.28
C HIS A 680 19.01 -14.74 -6.76
N ALA A 681 17.93 -14.47 -6.05
CA ALA A 681 17.92 -14.28 -4.60
C ALA A 681 16.52 -14.59 -4.05
N ALA A 682 16.43 -14.90 -2.77
CA ALA A 682 15.15 -15.05 -2.09
C ALA A 682 14.67 -13.70 -1.56
N THR A 683 13.43 -13.32 -1.86
CA THR A 683 12.77 -12.13 -1.33
C THR A 683 11.94 -12.43 -0.09
N PHE A 684 11.48 -13.66 0.04
CA PHE A 684 10.69 -14.18 1.15
C PHE A 684 11.17 -15.58 1.51
N GLY A 685 10.97 -15.98 2.77
CA GLY A 685 11.25 -17.34 3.24
C GLY A 685 10.41 -17.69 4.47
N THR A 686 10.00 -18.93 4.49
CA THR A 686 9.27 -19.58 5.60
C THR A 686 9.70 -21.05 5.72
N PHE A 687 9.15 -21.77 6.67
CA PHE A 687 9.31 -23.23 6.79
C PHE A 687 8.03 -23.94 6.40
N ASN A 688 8.16 -25.07 5.75
CA ASN A 688 7.02 -25.91 5.40
C ASN A 688 7.47 -27.35 5.11
N GLU A 689 6.51 -28.26 5.03
CA GLU A 689 6.75 -29.61 4.56
C GLU A 689 6.77 -29.68 3.03
N ASN A 690 7.83 -30.24 2.48
CA ASN A 690 7.89 -30.61 1.07
C ASN A 690 7.08 -31.89 0.85
N ARG A 691 5.83 -31.77 0.44
CA ARG A 691 4.90 -32.88 0.25
C ARG A 691 5.37 -33.95 -0.75
N ARG A 692 6.36 -33.63 -1.61
CA ARG A 692 6.92 -34.61 -2.53
C ARG A 692 7.90 -35.55 -1.84
N THR A 693 8.53 -35.11 -0.76
CA THR A 693 9.58 -35.85 -0.05
C THR A 693 9.22 -36.17 1.38
N GLY A 694 8.23 -35.48 1.98
CA GLY A 694 7.90 -35.54 3.40
C GLY A 694 8.92 -34.82 4.29
N ALA A 695 9.88 -34.10 3.71
CA ALA A 695 10.92 -33.39 4.47
C ALA A 695 10.45 -32.00 4.87
N LEU A 696 10.73 -31.60 6.11
CA LEU A 696 10.64 -30.21 6.55
C LEU A 696 11.84 -29.46 5.98
N GLU A 697 11.62 -28.36 5.30
CA GLU A 697 12.69 -27.52 4.75
C GLU A 697 12.27 -26.05 4.64
N ARG A 698 13.24 -25.19 4.35
CA ARG A 698 12.98 -23.79 4.05
C ARG A 698 12.27 -23.69 2.70
N PHE A 699 11.25 -22.84 2.66
CA PHE A 699 10.53 -22.50 1.45
C PHE A 699 10.83 -21.04 1.10
N LEU A 700 11.36 -20.81 -0.10
CA LEU A 700 11.90 -19.52 -0.53
C LEU A 700 11.18 -19.03 -1.77
N THR A 701 10.86 -17.75 -1.84
CA THR A 701 10.32 -17.14 -3.06
C THR A 701 11.43 -16.39 -3.80
N PRO A 702 11.71 -16.74 -5.04
CA PRO A 702 12.76 -16.10 -5.81
C PRO A 702 12.38 -14.70 -6.26
N LEU A 703 13.37 -13.81 -6.28
CA LEU A 703 13.27 -12.49 -6.91
C LEU A 703 12.79 -12.65 -8.37
N GLY A 704 11.89 -11.79 -8.82
CA GLY A 704 11.40 -11.80 -10.19
C GLY A 704 12.54 -11.80 -11.21
N ALA A 705 12.43 -12.64 -12.25
CA ALA A 705 13.40 -12.70 -13.32
C ALA A 705 13.53 -11.36 -14.06
N ARG A 706 14.60 -11.16 -14.82
CA ARG A 706 14.77 -9.97 -15.65
C ARG A 706 13.60 -9.84 -16.63
N THR A 707 12.96 -8.65 -16.63
CA THR A 707 11.93 -8.31 -17.59
C THR A 707 12.37 -7.17 -18.52
N VAL A 708 11.84 -7.19 -19.73
CA VAL A 708 11.97 -6.08 -20.70
C VAL A 708 10.57 -5.70 -21.12
N LYS A 709 10.21 -4.42 -20.94
CA LYS A 709 8.94 -3.83 -21.38
C LYS A 709 9.24 -2.76 -22.42
N LEU A 710 8.57 -2.81 -23.57
CA LEU A 710 8.59 -1.80 -24.62
C LEU A 710 7.24 -1.08 -24.59
N VAL A 711 7.28 0.24 -24.54
CA VAL A 711 6.09 1.08 -24.44
C VAL A 711 6.06 2.09 -25.60
N VAL A 712 4.91 2.22 -26.21
CA VAL A 712 4.62 3.24 -27.21
C VAL A 712 3.43 4.05 -26.73
N SER A 713 3.62 5.34 -26.51
CA SER A 713 2.54 6.25 -26.14
C SER A 713 2.34 7.36 -27.16
N ARG A 714 1.13 7.87 -27.25
CA ARG A 714 0.76 9.01 -28.06
C ARG A 714 -0.16 9.94 -27.30
N SER A 715 0.28 11.19 -27.15
CA SER A 715 -0.55 12.27 -26.63
C SER A 715 -1.22 13.04 -27.78
N PHE A 716 -2.42 13.54 -27.56
CA PHE A 716 -3.17 14.35 -28.53
C PHE A 716 -4.02 15.41 -27.81
N GLY A 717 -4.23 16.56 -28.46
CA GLY A 717 -4.83 17.72 -27.84
C GLY A 717 -3.82 18.50 -26.99
N GLY A 718 -4.13 19.67 -26.51
CA GLY A 718 -3.22 20.46 -25.67
C GLY A 718 -2.35 21.46 -26.46
N GLY A 719 -2.82 21.88 -27.63
CA GLY A 719 -2.22 22.96 -28.40
C GLY A 719 -2.69 24.33 -27.92
#